data_02b28fc94a85982e24404c1cad490621
#
_entry.id   02b28fc94a85982e24404c1cad490621
#
_cell.length_a   1.000
_cell.length_b   1.000
_cell.length_c   1.000
_cell.angle_alpha   90.00
_cell.angle_beta   90.00
_cell.angle_gamma   90.00
#
_symmetry.space_group_name_H-M   'P 1'
#
loop_
_entity.id
_entity.type
_entity.pdbx_description
1 polymer ?
#
loop_
_entity_poly.entity_id
_entity_poly.type
_entity_poly.pdbx_seq_one_letter_code
_entity_poly.pdbx_strand_id
1 'polypeptide(L)'
;MSKDFLLEIGMEEMPAKFAPGAVTQMENNARKMLQELRLEYKNLKVYVTPRRLCLYVQELAEKQQDIKEEAKGPAKKAAYDADGQPTKAAVGFARGQGVAVEDLYLKEFNGVPYVYALKQLPGEDTEKLLPKFCLDLIASLNFPKPMRWGHYEVRFARPIRWLVALFGDQIIPFSYVGLQSGRTTQGHRTLGGYVRLTKPAEYLEALEAAYVIADQDRRKETIRQQIKALAAKVGGYVDEDEDLLTEVNNLLEYPTALLGEVDVKYMILPEEVITTPMKEHQRYFPVRGEDGKLLPYFVTVRNGDSTSLDLVKEGNKKVLKARLEDAAFYYREDLKKPLPSLVPQLDRVVYHEKLGTVGQRVERLRKLSALIADYLGLKSEQKELVDRTALLAKADLITHMVYDFPELQGIMGAYYAGSNGEPSEVCQGIMEHYMPRFAGDDFPRCFTGKVVSIADKLDAIVGAFGVGIQPTGSQDPYALRRQALGVVGMLMQEEKDLSLHVLIQDSYRIFADQKITLEPLEKIRPALEDFFKQRIRYLLQENGLRYDVLDAVLAQQADRPYSIAGQAKALAACRKEAGFISYLNAYVRCANLSKKASGAPWAPSDLADPTEIELWNKLQQIAPVVKSKTDKLDFLEAYTQAAQLVPDIEKLFEAVMIMVEEESLRAARLGLLQECVKTLGCLGDLTQLA
;
A
#
# COMPACT_ATOMS: atom_id res chain seq x y z
N MET A 1 -30.10 -2.56 -29.80
CA MET A 1 -29.61 -1.20 -30.00
C MET A 1 -28.91 -0.77 -28.72
N SER A 2 -28.16 0.31 -28.73
CA SER A 2 -27.46 0.83 -27.57
C SER A 2 -27.59 2.34 -27.48
N LYS A 3 -27.53 2.90 -26.29
CA LYS A 3 -27.60 4.35 -26.02
C LYS A 3 -26.54 4.72 -25.00
N ASP A 4 -26.05 5.96 -25.04
CA ASP A 4 -25.16 6.45 -24.01
C ASP A 4 -25.90 6.70 -22.71
N PHE A 5 -25.26 6.41 -21.59
CA PHE A 5 -25.79 6.66 -20.24
C PHE A 5 -24.88 7.63 -19.48
N LEU A 6 -25.50 8.56 -18.77
CA LEU A 6 -24.85 9.52 -17.90
C LEU A 6 -25.50 9.52 -16.52
N LEU A 7 -24.67 9.44 -15.46
CA LEU A 7 -25.08 9.75 -14.09
C LEU A 7 -24.11 10.77 -13.50
N GLU A 8 -24.58 11.98 -13.21
CA GLU A 8 -23.83 13.00 -12.48
C GLU A 8 -24.37 13.17 -11.07
N ILE A 9 -23.49 13.13 -10.09
CA ILE A 9 -23.72 13.48 -8.70
C ILE A 9 -23.08 14.85 -8.44
N GLY A 10 -23.89 15.89 -8.39
CA GLY A 10 -23.44 17.25 -8.07
C GLY A 10 -23.47 17.48 -6.57
N MET A 11 -22.42 18.08 -6.02
CA MET A 11 -22.24 18.27 -4.57
C MET A 11 -21.55 19.59 -4.24
N GLU A 12 -21.43 19.90 -2.96
CA GLU A 12 -20.51 20.94 -2.48
C GLU A 12 -19.04 20.45 -2.63
N GLU A 13 -18.08 21.37 -2.57
CA GLU A 13 -16.68 21.10 -2.89
C GLU A 13 -16.08 19.96 -2.08
N MET A 14 -15.77 18.86 -2.75
CA MET A 14 -15.13 17.69 -2.18
C MET A 14 -13.65 17.95 -1.94
N PRO A 15 -13.05 17.46 -0.83
CA PRO A 15 -11.61 17.54 -0.62
C PRO A 15 -10.83 16.90 -1.77
N ALA A 16 -9.81 17.58 -2.29
CA ALA A 16 -9.01 17.13 -3.43
C ALA A 16 -8.50 15.68 -3.27
N LYS A 17 -8.08 15.32 -2.05
CA LYS A 17 -7.56 13.98 -1.71
C LYS A 17 -8.59 12.84 -1.82
N PHE A 18 -9.90 13.16 -1.89
CA PHE A 18 -10.94 12.14 -2.05
C PHE A 18 -11.22 11.79 -3.52
N ALA A 19 -10.91 12.70 -4.43
CA ALA A 19 -11.28 12.58 -5.84
C ALA A 19 -10.71 11.30 -6.51
N PRO A 20 -9.41 10.95 -6.39
CA PRO A 20 -8.88 9.75 -7.03
C PRO A 20 -9.56 8.47 -6.53
N GLY A 21 -9.74 8.36 -5.21
CA GLY A 21 -10.41 7.20 -4.62
C GLY A 21 -11.89 7.10 -5.01
N ALA A 22 -12.60 8.23 -5.15
CA ALA A 22 -13.98 8.26 -5.60
C ALA A 22 -14.13 7.81 -7.05
N VAL A 23 -13.24 8.25 -7.94
CA VAL A 23 -13.18 7.82 -9.35
C VAL A 23 -12.99 6.31 -9.44
N THR A 24 -11.97 5.77 -8.76
CA THR A 24 -11.67 4.33 -8.76
C THR A 24 -12.84 3.49 -8.22
N GLN A 25 -13.46 3.92 -7.11
CA GLN A 25 -14.60 3.22 -6.54
C GLN A 25 -15.81 3.24 -7.50
N MET A 26 -16.15 4.42 -8.03
CA MET A 26 -17.29 4.56 -8.93
C MET A 26 -17.11 3.72 -10.20
N GLU A 27 -15.91 3.72 -10.77
CA GLU A 27 -15.59 2.92 -11.97
C GLU A 27 -15.72 1.42 -11.69
N ASN A 28 -15.04 0.92 -10.64
CA ASN A 28 -15.05 -0.50 -10.30
C ASN A 28 -16.45 -1.00 -9.93
N ASN A 29 -17.17 -0.22 -9.11
CA ASN A 29 -18.52 -0.59 -8.70
C ASN A 29 -19.50 -0.57 -9.89
N ALA A 30 -19.41 0.43 -10.76
CA ALA A 30 -20.24 0.50 -11.97
C ALA A 30 -19.98 -0.68 -12.92
N ARG A 31 -18.70 -1.02 -13.16
CA ARG A 31 -18.33 -2.19 -13.99
C ARG A 31 -18.90 -3.48 -13.43
N LYS A 32 -18.75 -3.71 -12.13
CA LYS A 32 -19.26 -4.88 -11.43
C LYS A 32 -20.80 -4.96 -11.52
N MET A 33 -21.48 -3.86 -11.21
CA MET A 33 -22.94 -3.81 -11.24
C MET A 33 -23.52 -4.00 -12.66
N LEU A 34 -22.90 -3.40 -13.68
CA LEU A 34 -23.32 -3.59 -15.08
C LEU A 34 -23.12 -5.04 -15.54
N GLN A 35 -22.04 -5.69 -15.11
CA GLN A 35 -21.81 -7.11 -15.37
C GLN A 35 -22.87 -7.99 -14.68
N GLU A 36 -23.18 -7.72 -13.41
CA GLU A 36 -24.22 -8.43 -12.66
C GLU A 36 -25.62 -8.25 -13.32
N LEU A 37 -25.87 -7.05 -13.84
CA LEU A 37 -27.07 -6.74 -14.61
C LEU A 37 -27.02 -7.26 -16.05
N ARG A 38 -25.93 -7.86 -16.52
CA ARG A 38 -25.77 -8.39 -17.88
C ARG A 38 -26.01 -7.34 -18.98
N LEU A 39 -25.56 -6.14 -18.73
CA LEU A 39 -25.63 -5.01 -19.65
C LEU A 39 -24.28 -4.81 -20.31
N GLU A 40 -24.22 -5.05 -21.61
CA GLU A 40 -23.02 -4.77 -22.42
C GLU A 40 -22.89 -3.28 -22.69
N TYR A 41 -21.64 -2.82 -22.76
CA TYR A 41 -21.30 -1.44 -23.11
C TYR A 41 -19.94 -1.40 -23.82
N LYS A 42 -19.67 -0.33 -24.56
CA LYS A 42 -18.42 -0.17 -25.32
C LYS A 42 -17.29 0.40 -24.44
N ASN A 43 -17.58 1.48 -23.72
CA ASN A 43 -16.59 2.16 -22.86
C ASN A 43 -17.29 2.75 -21.63
N LEU A 44 -16.51 2.88 -20.55
CA LEU A 44 -16.96 3.47 -19.31
C LEU A 44 -15.86 4.41 -18.80
N LYS A 45 -16.20 5.66 -18.53
CA LYS A 45 -15.30 6.67 -17.97
C LYS A 45 -15.98 7.42 -16.82
N VAL A 46 -15.19 7.76 -15.80
CA VAL A 46 -15.62 8.59 -14.69
C VAL A 46 -14.93 9.94 -14.77
N TYR A 47 -15.70 11.01 -14.70
CA TYR A 47 -15.21 12.37 -14.64
C TYR A 47 -15.38 12.93 -13.24
N VAL A 48 -14.41 13.72 -12.78
CA VAL A 48 -14.43 14.34 -11.47
C VAL A 48 -13.96 15.80 -11.50
N THR A 49 -14.70 16.61 -10.76
CA THR A 49 -14.28 17.97 -10.38
C THR A 49 -14.52 18.16 -8.87
N PRO A 50 -14.11 19.25 -8.25
CA PRO A 50 -14.45 19.50 -6.84
C PRO A 50 -15.95 19.34 -6.53
N ARG A 51 -16.82 19.69 -7.45
CA ARG A 51 -18.26 19.79 -7.22
C ARG A 51 -19.10 18.68 -7.88
N ARG A 52 -18.47 17.73 -8.59
CA ARG A 52 -19.18 16.67 -9.30
C ARG A 52 -18.41 15.38 -9.44
N LEU A 53 -19.12 14.28 -9.47
CA LEU A 53 -18.64 12.96 -9.83
C LEU A 53 -19.61 12.43 -10.89
N CYS A 54 -19.11 12.08 -12.07
CA CYS A 54 -19.94 11.72 -13.21
C CYS A 54 -19.47 10.41 -13.84
N LEU A 55 -20.38 9.44 -13.92
CA LEU A 55 -20.23 8.22 -14.69
C LEU A 55 -20.77 8.45 -16.11
N TYR A 56 -19.98 8.18 -17.11
CA TYR A 56 -20.38 8.15 -18.51
C TYR A 56 -20.14 6.76 -19.09
N VAL A 57 -21.19 6.15 -19.60
CA VAL A 57 -21.16 4.82 -20.24
C VAL A 57 -21.56 4.96 -21.69
N GLN A 58 -20.64 4.65 -22.58
CA GLN A 58 -20.82 4.74 -24.02
C GLN A 58 -21.46 3.46 -24.54
N GLU A 59 -22.49 3.60 -25.40
CA GLU A 59 -23.17 2.49 -26.08
C GLU A 59 -23.63 1.37 -25.12
N LEU A 60 -24.33 1.76 -24.03
CA LEU A 60 -24.96 0.80 -23.11
C LEU A 60 -26.14 0.12 -23.78
N ALA A 61 -26.23 -1.21 -23.69
CA ALA A 61 -27.31 -2.00 -24.26
C ALA A 61 -28.69 -1.55 -23.73
N GLU A 62 -29.70 -1.47 -24.62
CA GLU A 62 -31.07 -1.08 -24.26
C GLU A 62 -31.83 -2.19 -23.51
N LYS A 63 -31.30 -3.40 -23.46
CA LYS A 63 -31.91 -4.57 -22.82
C LYS A 63 -30.84 -5.50 -22.28
N GLN A 64 -31.12 -6.17 -21.19
CA GLN A 64 -30.25 -7.25 -20.68
C GLN A 64 -30.19 -8.40 -21.70
N GLN A 65 -29.05 -9.13 -21.64
CA GLN A 65 -28.94 -10.39 -22.36
C GLN A 65 -29.93 -11.42 -21.82
N ASP A 66 -30.63 -12.11 -22.72
CA ASP A 66 -31.45 -13.23 -22.35
C ASP A 66 -30.59 -14.37 -21.76
N ILE A 67 -31.02 -14.97 -20.67
CA ILE A 67 -30.38 -16.15 -20.11
C ILE A 67 -31.12 -17.40 -20.53
N LYS A 68 -30.34 -18.41 -20.93
CA LYS A 68 -30.79 -19.79 -21.03
C LYS A 68 -30.17 -20.57 -19.88
N GLU A 69 -30.93 -20.87 -18.86
CA GLU A 69 -30.51 -21.63 -17.70
C GLU A 69 -31.02 -23.07 -17.77
N GLU A 70 -30.09 -24.03 -17.72
CA GLU A 70 -30.45 -25.44 -17.64
C GLU A 70 -30.78 -25.82 -16.20
N ALA A 71 -32.03 -26.10 -15.91
CA ALA A 71 -32.48 -26.65 -14.64
C ALA A 71 -32.46 -28.17 -14.67
N LYS A 72 -31.76 -28.81 -13.72
CA LYS A 72 -31.74 -30.27 -13.57
C LYS A 72 -33.00 -30.70 -12.79
N GLY A 73 -33.75 -31.62 -13.36
CA GLY A 73 -34.93 -32.19 -12.78
C GLY A 73 -34.78 -33.66 -12.28
N PRO A 74 -35.84 -34.38 -12.15
CA PRO A 74 -35.83 -35.77 -11.70
C PRO A 74 -35.14 -36.71 -12.70
N ALA A 75 -34.69 -37.88 -12.22
CA ALA A 75 -34.12 -38.90 -13.08
C ALA A 75 -35.16 -39.41 -14.08
N LYS A 76 -34.74 -39.80 -15.29
CA LYS A 76 -35.65 -40.32 -16.37
C LYS A 76 -36.66 -41.33 -15.86
N LYS A 77 -36.24 -42.30 -15.03
CA LYS A 77 -37.09 -43.35 -14.46
C LYS A 77 -38.24 -42.83 -13.56
N ALA A 78 -38.07 -41.64 -12.97
CA ALA A 78 -39.10 -41.02 -12.15
C ALA A 78 -39.92 -40.02 -12.95
N ALA A 79 -39.35 -39.49 -14.04
CA ALA A 79 -40.00 -38.48 -14.89
C ALA A 79 -40.90 -39.07 -15.96
N TYR A 80 -40.64 -40.29 -16.42
CA TYR A 80 -41.44 -40.95 -17.46
C TYR A 80 -41.83 -42.36 -16.99
N ASP A 81 -43.07 -42.81 -17.33
CA ASP A 81 -43.54 -44.15 -17.07
C ASP A 81 -43.00 -45.17 -18.08
N ALA A 82 -43.52 -46.44 -17.99
CA ALA A 82 -43.11 -47.51 -18.87
C ALA A 82 -43.49 -47.32 -20.35
N ASP A 83 -44.57 -46.53 -20.58
CA ASP A 83 -45.06 -46.20 -21.92
C ASP A 83 -44.48 -44.89 -22.48
N GLY A 84 -43.51 -44.31 -21.73
CA GLY A 84 -42.83 -43.07 -22.12
C GLY A 84 -43.65 -41.80 -21.88
N GLN A 85 -44.74 -41.89 -21.12
CA GLN A 85 -45.57 -40.72 -20.82
C GLN A 85 -45.04 -39.96 -19.58
N PRO A 86 -45.12 -38.60 -19.57
CA PRO A 86 -44.64 -37.81 -18.46
C PRO A 86 -45.44 -38.05 -17.17
N THR A 87 -44.76 -38.38 -16.10
CA THR A 87 -45.34 -38.57 -14.77
C THR A 87 -45.66 -37.21 -14.11
N LYS A 88 -46.38 -37.27 -12.97
CA LYS A 88 -46.62 -36.09 -12.13
C LYS A 88 -45.32 -35.37 -11.73
N ALA A 89 -44.21 -36.08 -11.64
CA ALA A 89 -42.87 -35.51 -11.31
C ALA A 89 -42.36 -34.66 -12.48
N ALA A 90 -42.46 -35.13 -13.73
CA ALA A 90 -42.06 -34.35 -14.89
C ALA A 90 -42.96 -33.13 -15.10
N VAL A 91 -44.27 -33.30 -14.97
CA VAL A 91 -45.25 -32.20 -15.09
C VAL A 91 -45.04 -31.15 -14.00
N GLY A 92 -44.81 -31.58 -12.75
CA GLY A 92 -44.51 -30.69 -11.63
C GLY A 92 -43.21 -29.92 -11.82
N PHE A 93 -42.15 -30.59 -12.34
CA PHE A 93 -40.90 -29.97 -12.66
C PHE A 93 -41.03 -28.93 -13.78
N ALA A 94 -41.64 -29.29 -14.92
CA ALA A 94 -41.90 -28.37 -16.03
C ALA A 94 -42.64 -27.11 -15.58
N ARG A 95 -43.74 -27.32 -14.81
CA ARG A 95 -44.52 -26.22 -14.24
C ARG A 95 -43.73 -25.34 -13.29
N GLY A 96 -42.86 -25.95 -12.45
CA GLY A 96 -41.98 -25.24 -11.53
C GLY A 96 -40.89 -24.40 -12.24
N GLN A 97 -40.50 -24.83 -13.44
CA GLN A 97 -39.51 -24.09 -14.27
C GLN A 97 -40.19 -23.18 -15.32
N GLY A 98 -41.53 -23.17 -15.42
CA GLY A 98 -42.26 -22.32 -16.36
C GLY A 98 -42.11 -22.73 -17.82
N VAL A 99 -41.86 -24.02 -18.11
CA VAL A 99 -41.72 -24.56 -19.46
C VAL A 99 -42.83 -25.59 -19.74
N ALA A 100 -43.12 -25.85 -21.01
CA ALA A 100 -44.05 -26.93 -21.39
C ALA A 100 -43.39 -28.30 -21.14
N VAL A 101 -44.18 -29.33 -20.89
CA VAL A 101 -43.66 -30.67 -20.61
C VAL A 101 -42.91 -31.24 -21.85
N GLU A 102 -43.36 -30.85 -23.03
CA GLU A 102 -42.82 -31.22 -24.32
C GLU A 102 -41.41 -30.61 -24.58
N ASP A 103 -41.09 -29.51 -23.88
CA ASP A 103 -39.76 -28.83 -23.96
C ASP A 103 -38.71 -29.44 -23.02
N LEU A 104 -39.08 -30.45 -22.24
CA LEU A 104 -38.16 -31.17 -21.39
C LEU A 104 -37.26 -32.09 -22.24
N TYR A 105 -35.98 -32.11 -21.98
CA TYR A 105 -35.01 -32.97 -22.66
C TYR A 105 -34.18 -33.80 -21.68
N LEU A 106 -33.56 -34.86 -22.19
CA LEU A 106 -32.75 -35.77 -21.37
C LEU A 106 -31.26 -35.43 -21.56
N LYS A 107 -30.53 -35.37 -20.41
CA LYS A 107 -29.10 -35.20 -20.39
C LYS A 107 -28.51 -36.13 -19.34
N GLU A 108 -27.42 -36.80 -19.66
CA GLU A 108 -26.70 -37.65 -18.71
C GLU A 108 -25.90 -36.85 -17.70
N PHE A 109 -25.99 -37.27 -16.45
CA PHE A 109 -25.17 -36.75 -15.38
C PHE A 109 -24.65 -37.94 -14.52
N ASN A 110 -23.35 -38.13 -14.48
CA ASN A 110 -22.67 -39.26 -13.81
C ASN A 110 -23.22 -40.63 -14.25
N GLY A 111 -23.45 -40.83 -15.56
CA GLY A 111 -23.95 -42.08 -16.11
C GLY A 111 -25.47 -42.37 -15.91
N VAL A 112 -26.22 -41.39 -15.35
CA VAL A 112 -27.65 -41.50 -15.14
C VAL A 112 -28.35 -40.42 -15.95
N PRO A 113 -29.37 -40.75 -16.78
CA PRO A 113 -30.15 -39.78 -17.53
C PRO A 113 -31.14 -39.05 -16.62
N TYR A 114 -31.09 -37.74 -16.62
CA TYR A 114 -32.01 -36.82 -15.92
C TYR A 114 -32.77 -35.98 -16.92
N VAL A 115 -33.93 -35.53 -16.49
CA VAL A 115 -34.71 -34.54 -17.22
C VAL A 115 -34.15 -33.16 -16.95
N TYR A 116 -34.01 -32.37 -18.01
CA TYR A 116 -33.59 -30.96 -17.93
C TYR A 116 -34.66 -30.07 -18.57
N ALA A 117 -34.78 -28.88 -18.02
CA ALA A 117 -35.56 -27.80 -18.59
C ALA A 117 -34.65 -26.66 -18.98
N LEU A 118 -34.82 -26.11 -20.17
CA LEU A 118 -34.13 -24.88 -20.59
C LEU A 118 -35.04 -23.69 -20.26
N LYS A 119 -34.79 -23.04 -19.12
CA LYS A 119 -35.51 -21.85 -18.71
C LYS A 119 -34.96 -20.65 -19.52
N GLN A 120 -35.83 -20.02 -20.29
CA GLN A 120 -35.49 -18.75 -20.93
C GLN A 120 -35.96 -17.61 -20.02
N LEU A 121 -35.02 -16.86 -19.50
CA LEU A 121 -35.26 -15.63 -18.76
C LEU A 121 -35.01 -14.45 -19.71
N PRO A 122 -36.09 -13.85 -20.25
CA PRO A 122 -35.94 -12.68 -21.09
C PRO A 122 -35.27 -11.55 -20.31
N GLY A 123 -34.37 -10.84 -20.93
CA GLY A 123 -33.76 -9.66 -20.32
C GLY A 123 -34.79 -8.57 -20.08
N GLU A 124 -34.60 -7.79 -19.05
CA GLU A 124 -35.38 -6.57 -18.80
C GLU A 124 -34.82 -5.37 -19.58
N ASP A 125 -35.70 -4.40 -19.85
CA ASP A 125 -35.31 -3.13 -20.46
C ASP A 125 -34.40 -2.35 -19.52
N THR A 126 -33.31 -1.83 -20.03
CA THR A 126 -32.29 -1.08 -19.27
C THR A 126 -32.87 0.13 -18.55
N GLU A 127 -33.84 0.81 -19.17
CA GLU A 127 -34.50 1.96 -18.55
C GLU A 127 -35.21 1.61 -17.21
N LYS A 128 -35.68 0.38 -17.03
CA LYS A 128 -36.30 -0.08 -15.78
C LYS A 128 -35.28 -0.41 -14.70
N LEU A 129 -34.07 -0.78 -15.10
CA LEU A 129 -32.99 -1.19 -14.17
C LEU A 129 -32.18 0.00 -13.69
N LEU A 130 -31.98 1.01 -14.53
CA LEU A 130 -31.12 2.16 -14.25
C LEU A 130 -31.50 2.96 -12.99
N PRO A 131 -32.76 3.17 -12.61
CA PRO A 131 -33.11 3.87 -11.36
C PRO A 131 -32.49 3.21 -10.13
N LYS A 132 -32.62 1.87 -10.03
CA LYS A 132 -32.01 1.11 -8.92
C LYS A 132 -30.50 1.10 -9.02
N PHE A 133 -29.95 0.90 -10.21
CA PHE A 133 -28.50 0.98 -10.44
C PHE A 133 -27.90 2.31 -9.95
N CYS A 134 -28.52 3.45 -10.26
CA CYS A 134 -28.08 4.76 -9.81
C CYS A 134 -28.05 4.86 -8.29
N LEU A 135 -29.15 4.43 -7.62
CA LEU A 135 -29.25 4.46 -6.17
C LEU A 135 -28.18 3.60 -5.49
N ASP A 136 -28.02 2.37 -5.96
CA ASP A 136 -27.07 1.40 -5.41
C ASP A 136 -25.62 1.89 -5.63
N LEU A 137 -25.33 2.45 -6.81
CA LEU A 137 -24.00 3.00 -7.12
C LEU A 137 -23.66 4.18 -6.22
N ILE A 138 -24.57 5.14 -6.04
CA ILE A 138 -24.36 6.29 -5.14
C ILE A 138 -24.13 5.80 -3.70
N ALA A 139 -24.93 4.84 -3.23
CA ALA A 139 -24.83 4.31 -1.88
C ALA A 139 -23.55 3.48 -1.64
N SER A 140 -22.95 2.93 -2.70
CA SER A 140 -21.74 2.13 -2.61
C SER A 140 -20.45 2.92 -2.41
N LEU A 141 -20.49 4.26 -2.59
CA LEU A 141 -19.31 5.13 -2.47
C LEU A 141 -18.99 5.43 -1.01
N ASN A 142 -17.74 5.19 -0.64
CA ASN A 142 -17.25 5.41 0.71
C ASN A 142 -16.13 6.46 0.74
N PHE A 143 -16.13 7.28 1.79
CA PHE A 143 -15.17 8.38 1.96
C PHE A 143 -14.50 8.33 3.34
N PRO A 144 -13.23 8.72 3.48
CA PRO A 144 -12.52 8.67 4.76
C PRO A 144 -13.17 9.50 5.87
N LYS A 145 -13.74 10.66 5.51
CA LYS A 145 -14.44 11.58 6.44
C LYS A 145 -15.75 12.01 5.81
N PRO A 146 -16.78 11.14 5.80
CA PRO A 146 -18.08 11.47 5.24
C PRO A 146 -18.85 12.41 6.17
N MET A 147 -19.71 13.23 5.58
CA MET A 147 -20.63 14.14 6.28
C MET A 147 -22.06 13.60 6.26
N ARG A 148 -22.83 13.94 7.28
CA ARG A 148 -24.29 13.93 7.26
C ARG A 148 -24.79 15.38 7.14
N TRP A 149 -25.94 15.58 6.55
CA TRP A 149 -26.53 16.90 6.44
C TRP A 149 -28.06 16.86 6.52
N GLY A 150 -28.63 17.96 6.99
CA GLY A 150 -30.07 18.07 7.20
C GLY A 150 -30.55 16.98 8.18
N HIS A 151 -31.61 16.31 7.82
CA HIS A 151 -32.23 15.21 8.56
C HIS A 151 -31.94 13.82 7.95
N TYR A 152 -31.02 13.78 6.96
CA TYR A 152 -30.71 12.53 6.26
C TYR A 152 -29.68 11.67 7.02
N GLU A 153 -29.91 10.37 7.05
CA GLU A 153 -28.99 9.37 7.61
C GLU A 153 -27.81 9.04 6.66
N VAL A 154 -27.92 9.47 5.41
CA VAL A 154 -26.92 9.23 4.36
C VAL A 154 -25.58 9.90 4.71
N ARG A 155 -24.50 9.21 4.41
CA ARG A 155 -23.13 9.73 4.52
C ARG A 155 -22.51 9.87 3.14
N PHE A 156 -22.01 11.05 2.81
CA PHE A 156 -21.30 11.31 1.55
C PHE A 156 -20.12 12.26 1.79
N ALA A 157 -19.26 12.44 0.77
CA ALA A 157 -18.10 13.33 0.90
C ALA A 157 -18.49 14.76 1.31
N ARG A 158 -19.53 15.28 0.67
CA ARG A 158 -20.16 16.60 0.90
C ARG A 158 -21.64 16.51 0.57
N PRO A 159 -22.47 17.47 1.01
CA PRO A 159 -23.89 17.50 0.67
C PRO A 159 -24.11 17.47 -0.83
N ILE A 160 -24.95 16.53 -1.28
CA ILE A 160 -25.36 16.43 -2.67
C ILE A 160 -26.36 17.55 -2.95
N ARG A 161 -26.26 18.20 -4.11
CA ARG A 161 -26.99 19.40 -4.48
C ARG A 161 -27.86 19.25 -5.72
N TRP A 162 -27.44 18.40 -6.67
CA TRP A 162 -28.24 18.07 -7.86
C TRP A 162 -27.87 16.66 -8.37
N LEU A 163 -28.76 16.11 -9.19
CA LEU A 163 -28.57 14.81 -9.82
C LEU A 163 -28.95 14.93 -11.30
N VAL A 164 -28.09 14.43 -12.19
CA VAL A 164 -28.42 14.25 -13.61
C VAL A 164 -28.32 12.78 -13.93
N ALA A 165 -29.38 12.26 -14.59
CA ALA A 165 -29.36 10.88 -15.08
C ALA A 165 -30.08 10.80 -16.43
N LEU A 166 -29.31 10.45 -17.47
CA LEU A 166 -29.79 10.38 -18.85
C LEU A 166 -29.43 9.05 -19.48
N PHE A 167 -30.37 8.45 -20.21
CA PHE A 167 -30.12 7.31 -21.08
C PHE A 167 -30.64 7.66 -22.50
N GLY A 168 -29.70 7.91 -23.40
CA GLY A 168 -30.01 8.60 -24.65
C GLY A 168 -30.56 10.00 -24.37
N ASP A 169 -31.76 10.29 -24.86
CA ASP A 169 -32.48 11.55 -24.66
C ASP A 169 -33.49 11.50 -23.49
N GLN A 170 -33.60 10.37 -22.80
CA GLN A 170 -34.57 10.19 -21.72
C GLN A 170 -33.93 10.40 -20.34
N ILE A 171 -34.70 11.01 -19.43
CA ILE A 171 -34.33 11.12 -18.01
C ILE A 171 -34.63 9.79 -17.33
N ILE A 172 -33.68 9.26 -16.58
CA ILE A 172 -33.86 8.11 -15.69
C ILE A 172 -34.34 8.65 -14.35
N PRO A 173 -35.63 8.40 -14.00
CA PRO A 173 -36.25 8.99 -12.83
C PRO A 173 -35.90 8.23 -11.56
N PHE A 174 -35.25 8.88 -10.61
CA PHE A 174 -35.06 8.43 -9.22
C PHE A 174 -34.93 9.61 -8.27
N SER A 175 -35.11 9.34 -6.98
CA SER A 175 -34.96 10.34 -5.93
C SER A 175 -33.91 9.88 -4.91
N TYR A 176 -33.03 10.79 -4.49
CA TYR A 176 -32.03 10.53 -3.47
C TYR A 176 -31.86 11.76 -2.59
N VAL A 177 -31.91 11.63 -1.27
CA VAL A 177 -31.81 12.71 -0.28
C VAL A 177 -32.67 13.95 -0.61
N GLY A 178 -33.91 13.72 -0.98
CA GLY A 178 -34.89 14.78 -1.33
C GLY A 178 -34.66 15.45 -2.68
N LEU A 179 -33.68 15.02 -3.46
CA LEU A 179 -33.41 15.52 -4.81
C LEU A 179 -33.96 14.54 -5.84
N GLN A 180 -34.51 15.06 -6.93
CA GLN A 180 -34.94 14.29 -8.08
C GLN A 180 -33.88 14.36 -9.18
N SER A 181 -33.63 13.25 -9.85
CA SER A 181 -32.80 13.23 -11.05
C SER A 181 -33.44 14.02 -12.19
N GLY A 182 -32.62 14.68 -12.98
CA GLY A 182 -33.05 15.50 -14.09
C GLY A 182 -32.04 15.51 -15.23
N ARG A 183 -32.09 16.57 -16.04
CA ARG A 183 -31.17 16.82 -17.15
C ARG A 183 -30.42 18.14 -17.04
N THR A 184 -30.52 18.82 -15.88
CA THR A 184 -29.92 20.13 -15.67
C THR A 184 -28.72 19.99 -14.71
N THR A 185 -27.55 20.29 -15.19
CA THR A 185 -26.32 20.41 -14.40
C THR A 185 -25.99 21.89 -14.12
N GLN A 186 -24.95 22.13 -13.35
CA GLN A 186 -24.46 23.47 -13.03
C GLN A 186 -23.09 23.70 -13.68
N GLY A 187 -22.90 24.87 -14.27
CA GLY A 187 -21.61 25.33 -14.72
C GLY A 187 -20.71 25.76 -13.56
N HIS A 188 -19.64 26.49 -13.88
CA HIS A 188 -18.73 27.06 -12.90
C HIS A 188 -19.48 27.98 -11.92
N ARG A 189 -19.12 27.93 -10.64
CA ARG A 189 -19.87 28.58 -9.54
C ARG A 189 -20.12 30.09 -9.78
N THR A 190 -19.15 30.81 -10.36
CA THR A 190 -19.19 32.24 -10.55
C THR A 190 -19.28 32.67 -12.02
N LEU A 191 -18.80 31.83 -12.97
CA LEU A 191 -18.73 32.19 -14.39
C LEU A 191 -19.83 31.50 -15.21
N GLY A 192 -20.30 30.32 -14.76
CA GLY A 192 -21.34 29.55 -15.42
C GLY A 192 -22.70 29.66 -14.75
N GLY A 193 -23.73 29.20 -15.46
CA GLY A 193 -25.09 29.08 -14.96
C GLY A 193 -25.56 27.62 -14.97
N TYR A 194 -26.89 27.43 -15.02
CA TYR A 194 -27.48 26.12 -15.23
C TYR A 194 -27.30 25.68 -16.69
N VAL A 195 -26.93 24.43 -16.88
CA VAL A 195 -26.70 23.81 -18.18
C VAL A 195 -27.71 22.69 -18.39
N ARG A 196 -28.55 22.78 -19.40
CA ARG A 196 -29.53 21.75 -19.74
C ARG A 196 -28.97 20.85 -20.83
N LEU A 197 -28.87 19.57 -20.51
CA LEU A 197 -28.39 18.53 -21.44
C LEU A 197 -29.57 17.91 -22.19
N THR A 198 -29.43 17.64 -23.46
CA THR A 198 -30.42 16.87 -24.22
C THR A 198 -30.04 15.39 -24.28
N LYS A 199 -28.77 15.09 -24.36
CA LYS A 199 -28.19 13.74 -24.42
C LYS A 199 -26.84 13.67 -23.71
N PRO A 200 -26.37 12.48 -23.26
CA PRO A 200 -25.08 12.29 -22.58
C PRO A 200 -23.87 12.79 -23.38
N ALA A 201 -23.84 12.62 -24.69
CA ALA A 201 -22.72 13.00 -25.55
C ALA A 201 -22.37 14.50 -25.51
N GLU A 202 -23.33 15.37 -25.14
CA GLU A 202 -23.11 16.82 -25.05
C GLU A 202 -22.41 17.23 -23.75
N TYR A 203 -22.24 16.33 -22.79
CA TYR A 203 -21.86 16.65 -21.42
C TYR A 203 -20.57 17.47 -21.32
N LEU A 204 -19.49 17.03 -21.97
CA LEU A 204 -18.20 17.69 -21.86
C LEU A 204 -18.20 19.07 -22.53
N GLU A 205 -18.76 19.18 -23.72
CA GLU A 205 -18.81 20.44 -24.48
C GLU A 205 -19.71 21.47 -23.81
N ALA A 206 -20.87 21.02 -23.32
CA ALA A 206 -21.82 21.91 -22.64
C ALA A 206 -21.27 22.45 -21.31
N LEU A 207 -20.51 21.63 -20.56
CA LEU A 207 -19.83 22.07 -19.36
C LEU A 207 -18.64 22.98 -19.67
N GLU A 208 -17.88 22.75 -20.71
CA GLU A 208 -16.77 23.60 -21.12
C GLU A 208 -17.27 24.99 -21.53
N ALA A 209 -18.38 25.06 -22.26
CA ALA A 209 -19.05 26.33 -22.58
C ALA A 209 -19.54 27.07 -21.33
N ALA A 210 -19.74 26.37 -20.22
CA ALA A 210 -20.09 26.90 -18.90
C ALA A 210 -18.90 27.00 -17.95
N TYR A 211 -17.68 27.08 -18.45
CA TYR A 211 -16.44 27.21 -17.71
C TYR A 211 -16.15 26.03 -16.76
N VAL A 212 -16.39 24.80 -17.21
CA VAL A 212 -16.02 23.59 -16.47
C VAL A 212 -15.35 22.59 -17.41
N ILE A 213 -14.09 22.31 -17.22
CA ILE A 213 -13.37 21.22 -17.87
C ILE A 213 -13.58 19.97 -17.00
N ALA A 214 -14.62 19.20 -17.29
CA ALA A 214 -15.00 18.06 -16.47
C ALA A 214 -14.00 16.88 -16.55
N ASP A 215 -13.37 16.69 -17.71
CA ASP A 215 -12.33 15.67 -17.90
C ASP A 215 -11.07 16.06 -17.11
N GLN A 216 -10.79 15.33 -16.02
CA GLN A 216 -9.67 15.60 -15.13
C GLN A 216 -8.30 15.42 -15.80
N ASP A 217 -8.19 14.53 -16.78
CA ASP A 217 -6.91 14.28 -17.48
C ASP A 217 -6.58 15.46 -18.41
N ARG A 218 -7.58 15.90 -19.16
CA ARG A 218 -7.48 17.09 -20.01
C ARG A 218 -7.21 18.36 -19.17
N ARG A 219 -7.91 18.52 -18.06
CA ARG A 219 -7.73 19.65 -17.15
C ARG A 219 -6.33 19.66 -16.54
N LYS A 220 -5.81 18.50 -16.11
CA LYS A 220 -4.46 18.36 -15.57
C LYS A 220 -3.40 18.72 -16.60
N GLU A 221 -3.56 18.28 -17.85
CA GLU A 221 -2.64 18.62 -18.92
C GLU A 221 -2.68 20.11 -19.26
N THR A 222 -3.86 20.73 -19.27
CA THR A 222 -4.02 22.17 -19.45
C THR A 222 -3.25 22.96 -18.37
N ILE A 223 -3.34 22.53 -17.09
CA ILE A 223 -2.59 23.15 -15.99
C ILE A 223 -1.09 23.00 -16.24
N ARG A 224 -0.62 21.80 -16.55
CA ARG A 224 0.82 21.51 -16.80
C ARG A 224 1.39 22.42 -17.91
N GLN A 225 0.67 22.56 -19.01
CA GLN A 225 1.10 23.38 -20.14
C GLN A 225 1.16 24.87 -19.75
N GLN A 226 0.16 25.38 -19.03
CA GLN A 226 0.15 26.76 -18.56
C GLN A 226 1.30 27.05 -17.59
N ILE A 227 1.57 26.14 -16.64
CA ILE A 227 2.69 26.26 -15.69
C ILE A 227 4.03 26.32 -16.43
N LYS A 228 4.28 25.37 -17.36
CA LYS A 228 5.50 25.34 -18.16
C LYS A 228 5.69 26.62 -18.98
N ALA A 229 4.63 27.09 -19.62
CA ALA A 229 4.68 28.30 -20.42
C ALA A 229 4.98 29.58 -19.60
N LEU A 230 4.45 29.65 -18.36
CA LEU A 230 4.71 30.80 -17.48
C LEU A 230 6.12 30.78 -16.89
N ALA A 231 6.61 29.61 -16.46
CA ALA A 231 7.97 29.47 -15.94
C ALA A 231 9.02 29.81 -17.01
N ALA A 232 8.82 29.38 -18.25
CA ALA A 232 9.70 29.70 -19.38
C ALA A 232 9.81 31.21 -19.66
N LYS A 233 8.77 32.01 -19.36
CA LYS A 233 8.82 33.50 -19.56
C LYS A 233 9.87 34.19 -18.68
N VAL A 234 10.24 33.55 -17.55
CA VAL A 234 11.26 34.07 -16.63
C VAL A 234 12.57 33.28 -16.68
N GLY A 235 12.79 32.51 -17.75
CA GLY A 235 14.01 31.72 -17.94
C GLY A 235 14.14 30.55 -16.97
N GLY A 236 13.01 30.01 -16.52
CA GLY A 236 12.98 28.94 -15.55
C GLY A 236 12.08 27.76 -15.91
N TYR A 237 12.04 26.80 -15.02
CA TYR A 237 11.16 25.65 -15.09
C TYR A 237 10.54 25.36 -13.71
N VAL A 238 9.53 24.51 -13.69
CA VAL A 238 8.90 23.97 -12.48
C VAL A 238 9.21 22.48 -12.42
N ASP A 239 9.61 22.00 -11.24
CA ASP A 239 9.83 20.58 -11.00
C ASP A 239 8.57 19.76 -11.26
N GLU A 240 8.72 18.53 -11.75
CA GLU A 240 7.60 17.60 -11.89
C GLU A 240 7.16 17.12 -10.51
N ASP A 241 6.07 17.70 -10.02
CA ASP A 241 5.42 17.36 -8.76
C ASP A 241 3.99 16.89 -9.06
N GLU A 242 3.87 15.60 -9.35
CA GLU A 242 2.60 14.99 -9.76
C GLU A 242 1.55 14.99 -8.65
N ASP A 243 1.96 14.95 -7.39
CA ASP A 243 1.07 15.00 -6.23
C ASP A 243 0.48 16.40 -6.08
N LEU A 244 1.31 17.43 -6.10
CA LEU A 244 0.86 18.83 -6.08
C LEU A 244 -0.03 19.16 -7.29
N LEU A 245 0.37 18.73 -8.48
CA LEU A 245 -0.40 18.92 -9.71
C LEU A 245 -1.77 18.22 -9.63
N THR A 246 -1.81 17.01 -9.10
CA THR A 246 -3.06 16.26 -8.89
C THR A 246 -3.95 16.94 -7.84
N GLU A 247 -3.36 17.42 -6.75
CA GLU A 247 -4.11 18.16 -5.73
C GLU A 247 -4.71 19.44 -6.31
N VAL A 248 -3.91 20.26 -7.01
CA VAL A 248 -4.37 21.48 -7.67
C VAL A 248 -5.46 21.18 -8.70
N ASN A 249 -5.26 20.17 -9.55
CA ASN A 249 -6.25 19.74 -10.52
C ASN A 249 -7.62 19.42 -9.89
N ASN A 250 -7.60 18.78 -8.71
CA ASN A 250 -8.81 18.39 -7.99
C ASN A 250 -9.42 19.51 -7.14
N LEU A 251 -8.82 20.70 -7.13
CA LEU A 251 -9.37 21.93 -6.53
C LEU A 251 -10.07 22.85 -7.55
N LEU A 252 -9.94 22.56 -8.84
CA LEU A 252 -10.32 23.46 -9.91
C LEU A 252 -11.33 22.83 -10.87
N GLU A 253 -12.17 23.68 -11.46
CA GLU A 253 -13.05 23.33 -12.58
C GLU A 253 -12.60 23.98 -13.89
N TYR A 254 -12.04 25.21 -13.81
CA TYR A 254 -11.55 25.97 -14.97
C TYR A 254 -10.22 26.64 -14.62
N PRO A 255 -9.10 26.03 -14.99
CA PRO A 255 -7.78 26.49 -14.58
C PRO A 255 -7.28 27.69 -15.39
N THR A 256 -6.81 28.74 -14.72
CA THR A 256 -6.03 29.81 -15.30
C THR A 256 -4.79 30.05 -14.44
N ALA A 257 -3.62 29.72 -14.96
CA ALA A 257 -2.36 29.89 -14.26
C ALA A 257 -1.88 31.36 -14.31
N LEU A 258 -1.20 31.79 -13.26
CA LEU A 258 -0.58 33.10 -13.17
C LEU A 258 0.78 33.05 -12.49
N LEU A 259 1.69 33.92 -12.92
CA LEU A 259 3.04 34.05 -12.39
C LEU A 259 3.07 35.08 -11.28
N GLY A 260 3.49 34.70 -10.08
CA GLY A 260 3.73 35.54 -8.94
C GLY A 260 5.22 35.75 -8.68
N GLU A 261 5.55 36.79 -7.91
CA GLU A 261 6.93 37.13 -7.54
C GLU A 261 7.13 37.05 -6.03
N VAL A 262 8.32 36.60 -5.64
CA VAL A 262 8.80 36.58 -4.27
C VAL A 262 9.76 37.74 -4.08
N ASP A 263 9.66 38.47 -2.97
CA ASP A 263 10.63 39.50 -2.66
C ASP A 263 12.03 38.90 -2.45
N VAL A 264 13.02 39.38 -3.19
CA VAL A 264 14.40 38.85 -3.21
C VAL A 264 15.03 38.80 -1.81
N LYS A 265 14.58 39.65 -0.88
CA LYS A 265 15.05 39.60 0.52
C LYS A 265 14.83 38.26 1.23
N TYR A 266 13.84 37.47 0.79
CA TYR A 266 13.57 36.14 1.38
C TYR A 266 14.44 35.04 0.78
N MET A 267 15.10 35.28 -0.36
CA MET A 267 15.95 34.28 -1.02
C MET A 267 17.23 33.93 -0.25
N ILE A 268 17.48 34.58 0.88
CA ILE A 268 18.55 34.23 1.84
C ILE A 268 18.15 33.11 2.80
N LEU A 269 16.84 32.78 2.89
CA LEU A 269 16.35 31.69 3.71
C LEU A 269 16.69 30.33 3.08
N PRO A 270 16.76 29.26 3.85
CA PRO A 270 16.82 27.92 3.30
C PRO A 270 15.69 27.70 2.28
N GLU A 271 16.00 26.98 1.23
CA GLU A 271 15.04 26.77 0.14
C GLU A 271 13.73 26.13 0.61
N GLU A 272 13.81 25.17 1.50
CA GLU A 272 12.65 24.47 2.05
C GLU A 272 11.75 25.40 2.87
N VAL A 273 12.34 26.40 3.54
CA VAL A 273 11.57 27.42 4.27
C VAL A 273 10.73 28.29 3.33
N ILE A 274 11.23 28.49 2.10
CA ILE A 274 10.50 29.27 1.06
C ILE A 274 9.47 28.37 0.36
N THR A 275 9.86 27.15 -0.01
CA THR A 275 9.05 26.27 -0.85
C THR A 275 7.95 25.55 -0.08
N THR A 276 8.12 25.26 1.21
CA THR A 276 7.09 24.59 2.02
C THR A 276 5.81 25.41 2.14
N PRO A 277 5.83 26.70 2.53
CA PRO A 277 4.62 27.52 2.50
C PRO A 277 3.98 27.62 1.10
N MET A 278 4.78 27.62 0.06
CA MET A 278 4.27 27.63 -1.32
C MET A 278 3.50 26.36 -1.63
N LYS A 279 4.12 25.20 -1.46
CA LYS A 279 3.57 23.90 -1.85
C LYS A 279 2.46 23.44 -0.90
N GLU A 280 2.77 23.35 0.40
CA GLU A 280 1.91 22.73 1.40
C GLU A 280 0.73 23.60 1.85
N HIS A 281 0.92 24.94 1.88
CA HIS A 281 -0.11 25.82 2.40
C HIS A 281 -0.89 26.52 1.29
N GLN A 282 -0.20 26.95 0.22
CA GLN A 282 -0.80 27.77 -0.83
C GLN A 282 -1.05 27.02 -2.14
N ARG A 283 -0.49 25.84 -2.31
CA ARG A 283 -0.57 25.04 -3.56
C ARG A 283 0.05 25.78 -4.75
N TYR A 284 1.16 26.48 -4.51
CA TYR A 284 1.93 27.16 -5.54
C TYR A 284 3.09 26.29 -6.01
N PHE A 285 3.50 26.49 -7.25
CA PHE A 285 4.62 25.81 -7.89
C PHE A 285 5.83 26.72 -7.88
N PRO A 286 6.90 26.41 -7.13
CA PRO A 286 8.16 27.15 -7.17
C PRO A 286 8.80 27.09 -8.55
N VAL A 287 9.45 28.18 -8.98
CA VAL A 287 10.16 28.25 -10.27
C VAL A 287 11.66 28.13 -10.03
N ARG A 288 12.36 27.28 -10.79
CA ARG A 288 13.80 27.11 -10.77
C ARG A 288 14.46 27.64 -12.02
N GLY A 289 15.69 28.09 -11.90
CA GLY A 289 16.55 28.43 -13.03
C GLY A 289 17.20 27.18 -13.64
N GLU A 290 17.84 27.32 -14.78
CA GLU A 290 18.57 26.24 -15.46
C GLU A 290 19.69 25.64 -14.60
N ASP A 291 20.25 26.41 -13.64
CA ASP A 291 21.24 25.96 -12.65
C ASP A 291 20.61 25.15 -11.49
N GLY A 292 19.33 24.90 -11.52
CA GLY A 292 18.55 24.19 -10.49
C GLY A 292 18.23 25.03 -9.25
N LYS A 293 18.71 26.27 -9.14
CA LYS A 293 18.40 27.12 -7.98
C LYS A 293 17.01 27.72 -8.07
N LEU A 294 16.43 27.96 -6.89
CA LEU A 294 15.15 28.61 -6.77
C LEU A 294 15.21 30.05 -7.30
N LEU A 295 14.32 30.39 -8.21
CA LEU A 295 14.11 31.77 -8.66
C LEU A 295 13.09 32.48 -7.78
N PRO A 296 13.11 33.84 -7.72
CA PRO A 296 12.15 34.60 -6.93
C PRO A 296 10.76 34.65 -7.61
N TYR A 297 10.27 33.51 -8.09
CA TYR A 297 8.98 33.37 -8.78
C TYR A 297 8.25 32.13 -8.36
N PHE A 298 6.93 32.18 -8.43
CA PHE A 298 6.06 31.02 -8.28
C PHE A 298 4.93 31.06 -9.30
N VAL A 299 4.40 29.90 -9.66
CA VAL A 299 3.17 29.79 -10.44
C VAL A 299 2.05 29.32 -9.53
N THR A 300 0.90 29.95 -9.63
CA THR A 300 -0.34 29.48 -8.99
C THR A 300 -1.44 29.35 -10.03
N VAL A 301 -2.48 28.57 -9.71
CA VAL A 301 -3.58 28.31 -10.64
C VAL A 301 -4.89 28.73 -9.99
N ARG A 302 -5.56 29.64 -10.62
CA ARG A 302 -6.89 30.13 -10.24
C ARG A 302 -7.98 29.19 -10.78
N ASN A 303 -9.04 29.01 -10.00
CA ASN A 303 -10.29 28.46 -10.50
C ASN A 303 -11.15 29.57 -11.09
N GLY A 304 -11.06 29.80 -12.38
CA GLY A 304 -11.77 30.87 -13.10
C GLY A 304 -11.03 31.36 -14.33
N ASP A 305 -11.58 32.31 -15.01
CA ASP A 305 -11.04 32.92 -16.22
C ASP A 305 -9.92 33.96 -15.96
N SER A 306 -9.49 34.65 -17.00
CA SER A 306 -8.43 35.66 -16.94
C SER A 306 -8.87 37.03 -16.41
N THR A 307 -10.12 37.22 -15.99
CA THR A 307 -10.64 38.49 -15.47
C THR A 307 -9.92 38.89 -14.19
N SER A 308 -9.41 40.12 -14.12
CA SER A 308 -8.73 40.67 -12.94
C SER A 308 -7.55 39.88 -12.41
N LEU A 309 -6.76 39.25 -13.29
CA LEU A 309 -5.59 38.45 -12.90
C LEU A 309 -4.56 39.23 -12.07
N ASP A 310 -4.35 40.52 -12.37
CA ASP A 310 -3.41 41.35 -11.62
C ASP A 310 -3.83 41.49 -10.15
N LEU A 311 -5.14 41.67 -9.89
CA LEU A 311 -5.65 41.73 -8.53
C LEU A 311 -5.47 40.40 -7.81
N VAL A 312 -5.70 39.29 -8.51
CA VAL A 312 -5.48 37.91 -7.97
C VAL A 312 -3.99 37.67 -7.70
N LYS A 313 -3.10 38.10 -8.61
CA LYS A 313 -1.64 38.05 -8.42
C LYS A 313 -1.20 38.77 -7.16
N GLU A 314 -1.65 40.04 -6.98
CA GLU A 314 -1.33 40.81 -5.79
C GLU A 314 -1.88 40.20 -4.50
N GLY A 315 -3.09 39.64 -4.54
CA GLY A 315 -3.66 38.90 -3.41
C GLY A 315 -2.79 37.69 -3.00
N ASN A 316 -2.41 36.86 -3.95
CA ASN A 316 -1.57 35.69 -3.69
C ASN A 316 -0.16 36.07 -3.20
N LYS A 317 0.44 37.11 -3.79
CA LYS A 317 1.73 37.66 -3.36
C LYS A 317 1.67 38.16 -1.91
N LYS A 318 0.58 38.84 -1.53
CA LYS A 318 0.39 39.34 -0.17
C LYS A 318 0.29 38.23 0.86
N VAL A 319 -0.44 37.14 0.55
CA VAL A 319 -0.57 35.97 1.43
C VAL A 319 0.77 35.30 1.61
N LEU A 320 1.50 35.02 0.52
CA LEU A 320 2.82 34.40 0.60
C LEU A 320 3.82 35.27 1.34
N LYS A 321 3.82 36.59 1.09
CA LYS A 321 4.68 37.56 1.79
C LYS A 321 4.49 37.47 3.30
N ALA A 322 3.27 37.44 3.80
CA ALA A 322 3.01 37.33 5.24
C ALA A 322 3.65 36.06 5.83
N ARG A 323 3.47 34.93 5.17
CA ARG A 323 4.09 33.65 5.60
C ARG A 323 5.61 33.68 5.59
N LEU A 324 6.21 34.30 4.57
CA LEU A 324 7.67 34.43 4.47
C LEU A 324 8.24 35.44 5.47
N GLU A 325 7.48 36.47 5.85
CA GLU A 325 7.88 37.40 6.92
C GLU A 325 7.94 36.68 8.27
N ASP A 326 6.92 35.89 8.60
CA ASP A 326 6.90 35.07 9.81
C ASP A 326 8.08 34.09 9.81
N ALA A 327 8.28 33.36 8.71
CA ALA A 327 9.38 32.42 8.57
C ALA A 327 10.76 33.11 8.72
N ALA A 328 10.97 34.28 8.10
CA ALA A 328 12.21 35.03 8.22
C ALA A 328 12.44 35.55 9.64
N PHE A 329 11.39 35.87 10.36
CA PHE A 329 11.46 36.26 11.77
C PHE A 329 11.87 35.03 12.62
N TYR A 330 11.17 33.91 12.48
CA TYR A 330 11.48 32.67 13.23
C TYR A 330 12.90 32.20 12.97
N TYR A 331 13.32 32.16 11.71
CA TYR A 331 14.69 31.75 11.35
C TYR A 331 15.76 32.57 12.08
N ARG A 332 15.60 33.90 12.11
CA ARG A 332 16.53 34.81 12.81
C ARG A 332 16.50 34.65 14.32
N GLU A 333 15.30 34.44 14.91
CA GLU A 333 15.19 34.23 16.36
C GLU A 333 15.76 32.90 16.81
N ASP A 334 15.51 31.84 16.04
CA ASP A 334 15.99 30.49 16.34
C ASP A 334 17.51 30.39 16.23
N LEU A 335 18.14 31.08 15.26
CA LEU A 335 19.60 31.15 15.11
C LEU A 335 20.32 31.80 16.31
N LYS A 336 19.63 32.56 17.15
CA LYS A 336 20.22 33.17 18.35
C LYS A 336 20.55 32.13 19.44
N LYS A 337 19.95 30.94 19.39
CA LYS A 337 20.12 29.89 20.39
C LYS A 337 20.79 28.68 19.73
N PRO A 338 21.95 28.23 20.23
CA PRO A 338 22.55 27.01 19.73
C PRO A 338 21.61 25.81 19.91
N LEU A 339 21.45 24.99 18.85
CA LEU A 339 20.57 23.83 18.86
C LEU A 339 20.79 22.88 20.06
N PRO A 340 22.05 22.61 20.50
CA PRO A 340 22.31 21.80 21.70
C PRO A 340 21.72 22.39 22.98
N SER A 341 21.57 23.71 23.08
CA SER A 341 21.00 24.39 24.26
C SER A 341 19.50 24.17 24.41
N LEU A 342 18.85 23.70 23.35
CA LEU A 342 17.41 23.42 23.33
C LEU A 342 17.11 22.00 23.85
N VAL A 343 18.06 21.07 23.81
CA VAL A 343 17.85 19.66 24.20
C VAL A 343 17.23 19.51 25.60
N PRO A 344 17.65 20.23 26.65
CA PRO A 344 17.03 20.10 27.99
C PRO A 344 15.56 20.51 28.04
N GLN A 345 15.11 21.32 27.08
CA GLN A 345 13.70 21.76 27.02
C GLN A 345 12.77 20.67 26.48
N LEU A 346 13.31 19.65 25.80
CA LEU A 346 12.54 18.48 25.34
C LEU A 346 11.91 17.68 26.46
N ASP A 347 12.43 17.80 27.68
CA ASP A 347 11.83 17.19 28.89
C ASP A 347 10.46 17.76 29.24
N ARG A 348 10.11 18.94 28.70
CA ARG A 348 8.80 19.57 28.88
C ARG A 348 7.81 19.23 27.78
N VAL A 349 8.25 18.60 26.71
CA VAL A 349 7.41 18.21 25.57
C VAL A 349 6.93 16.79 25.77
N VAL A 350 5.64 16.60 25.96
CA VAL A 350 5.03 15.28 26.08
C VAL A 350 5.08 14.56 24.72
N TYR A 351 5.73 13.40 24.69
CA TYR A 351 5.69 12.52 23.52
C TYR A 351 4.41 11.67 23.52
N HIS A 352 4.15 11.00 24.63
CA HIS A 352 2.96 10.21 24.86
C HIS A 352 2.74 10.02 26.36
N GLU A 353 1.48 10.08 26.84
CA GLU A 353 1.15 10.03 28.28
C GLU A 353 1.81 8.86 29.02
N LYS A 354 1.87 7.67 28.40
CA LYS A 354 2.46 6.46 28.99
C LYS A 354 3.93 6.24 28.63
N LEU A 355 4.45 6.89 27.60
CA LEU A 355 5.83 6.70 27.11
C LEU A 355 6.77 7.85 27.47
N GLY A 356 6.23 8.88 28.15
CA GLY A 356 6.99 9.99 28.69
C GLY A 356 7.19 11.15 27.71
N THR A 357 8.28 11.90 27.92
CA THR A 357 8.61 13.12 27.20
C THR A 357 9.47 12.86 25.95
N VAL A 358 9.59 13.87 25.09
CA VAL A 358 10.51 13.82 23.94
C VAL A 358 11.97 13.74 24.42
N GLY A 359 12.34 14.40 25.53
CA GLY A 359 13.67 14.27 26.12
C GLY A 359 13.97 12.84 26.55
N GLN A 360 13.05 12.17 27.23
CA GLN A 360 13.18 10.75 27.57
C GLN A 360 13.31 9.87 26.32
N ARG A 361 12.57 10.19 25.24
CA ARG A 361 12.71 9.52 23.95
C ARG A 361 14.09 9.72 23.35
N VAL A 362 14.62 10.94 23.35
CA VAL A 362 16.00 11.21 22.86
C VAL A 362 17.03 10.35 23.60
N GLU A 363 16.93 10.22 24.91
CA GLU A 363 17.82 9.34 25.68
C GLU A 363 17.68 7.86 25.29
N ARG A 364 16.45 7.40 24.98
CA ARG A 364 16.26 6.03 24.44
C ARG A 364 16.87 5.89 23.05
N LEU A 365 16.70 6.89 22.18
CA LEU A 365 17.28 6.89 20.85
C LEU A 365 18.80 6.81 20.90
N ARG A 366 19.46 7.57 21.77
CA ARG A 366 20.92 7.54 21.95
C ARG A 366 21.39 6.13 22.33
N LYS A 367 20.76 5.52 23.34
CA LYS A 367 21.10 4.17 23.80
C LYS A 367 20.88 3.12 22.71
N LEU A 368 19.73 3.14 22.03
CA LEU A 368 19.41 2.17 20.99
C LEU A 368 20.29 2.36 19.75
N SER A 369 20.57 3.60 19.36
CA SER A 369 21.49 3.92 18.25
C SER A 369 22.90 3.44 18.53
N ALA A 370 23.39 3.56 19.78
CA ALA A 370 24.69 3.04 20.18
C ALA A 370 24.78 1.52 20.01
N LEU A 371 23.74 0.77 20.45
CA LEU A 371 23.68 -0.68 20.26
C LEU A 371 23.63 -1.07 18.78
N ILE A 372 22.82 -0.38 17.97
CA ILE A 372 22.75 -0.62 16.53
C ILE A 372 24.11 -0.35 15.88
N ALA A 373 24.79 0.74 16.26
CA ALA A 373 26.13 1.08 15.77
C ALA A 373 27.16 0.00 16.14
N ASP A 374 27.05 -0.60 17.33
CA ASP A 374 27.88 -1.74 17.75
C ASP A 374 27.62 -2.97 16.87
N TYR A 375 26.37 -3.33 16.64
CA TYR A 375 26.02 -4.48 15.79
C TYR A 375 26.45 -4.30 14.33
N LEU A 376 26.43 -3.07 13.83
CA LEU A 376 26.96 -2.73 12.50
C LEU A 376 28.49 -2.71 12.45
N GLY A 377 29.16 -2.74 13.61
CA GLY A 377 30.63 -2.72 13.71
C GLY A 377 31.21 -1.36 13.34
N LEU A 378 30.51 -0.27 13.64
CA LEU A 378 31.01 1.10 13.38
C LEU A 378 32.21 1.42 14.26
N LYS A 379 33.13 2.24 13.71
CA LYS A 379 34.29 2.71 14.44
C LYS A 379 33.94 3.74 15.53
N SER A 380 34.78 3.95 16.52
CA SER A 380 34.53 4.88 17.64
C SER A 380 34.13 6.27 17.18
N GLU A 381 34.84 6.85 16.21
CA GLU A 381 34.52 8.16 15.63
C GLU A 381 33.11 8.21 14.99
N GLN A 382 32.74 7.14 14.30
CA GLN A 382 31.41 7.04 13.72
C GLN A 382 30.30 6.91 14.77
N LYS A 383 30.59 6.20 15.87
CA LYS A 383 29.63 6.06 17.01
C LYS A 383 29.43 7.41 17.71
N GLU A 384 30.46 8.23 17.84
CA GLU A 384 30.34 9.59 18.38
C GLU A 384 29.42 10.46 17.51
N LEU A 385 29.58 10.38 16.18
CA LEU A 385 28.66 11.08 15.24
C LEU A 385 27.22 10.58 15.32
N VAL A 386 27.03 9.27 15.50
CA VAL A 386 25.68 8.68 15.69
C VAL A 386 25.04 9.17 17.00
N ASP A 387 25.79 9.15 18.11
CA ASP A 387 25.30 9.64 19.41
C ASP A 387 24.94 11.12 19.33
N ARG A 388 25.83 11.93 18.69
CA ARG A 388 25.58 13.35 18.49
C ARG A 388 24.33 13.61 17.66
N THR A 389 24.15 12.85 16.59
CA THR A 389 22.95 12.91 15.74
C THR A 389 21.70 12.57 16.55
N ALA A 390 21.70 11.47 17.30
CA ALA A 390 20.57 11.04 18.12
C ALA A 390 20.21 12.07 19.20
N LEU A 391 21.23 12.71 19.84
CA LEU A 391 21.02 13.77 20.83
C LEU A 391 20.31 14.99 20.23
N LEU A 392 20.66 15.37 19.01
CA LEU A 392 20.15 16.60 18.39
C LEU A 392 18.93 16.38 17.49
N ALA A 393 18.60 15.12 17.15
CA ALA A 393 17.59 14.75 16.16
C ALA A 393 16.20 15.35 16.38
N LYS A 394 15.83 15.65 17.61
CA LYS A 394 14.51 16.20 17.99
C LYS A 394 14.58 17.62 18.55
N ALA A 395 15.78 18.23 18.60
CA ALA A 395 15.95 19.52 19.25
C ALA A 395 15.24 20.68 18.54
N ASP A 396 15.02 20.55 17.24
CA ASP A 396 14.30 21.53 16.42
C ASP A 396 12.79 21.59 16.70
N LEU A 397 12.21 20.58 17.32
CA LEU A 397 10.77 20.59 17.70
C LEU A 397 10.38 21.74 18.64
N ILE A 398 11.38 22.38 19.31
CA ILE A 398 11.18 23.50 20.23
C ILE A 398 11.38 24.85 19.54
N THR A 399 11.89 24.87 18.32
CA THR A 399 12.10 26.10 17.57
C THR A 399 10.77 26.68 17.11
N HIS A 400 10.76 28.03 16.96
CA HIS A 400 9.58 28.75 16.45
C HIS A 400 9.23 28.29 15.04
N MET A 401 10.25 28.05 14.22
CA MET A 401 10.06 27.59 12.85
C MET A 401 9.31 26.27 12.77
N VAL A 402 9.75 25.25 13.50
CA VAL A 402 9.13 23.90 13.45
C VAL A 402 7.77 23.89 14.17
N TYR A 403 7.57 24.77 15.15
CA TYR A 403 6.26 24.92 15.80
C TYR A 403 5.18 25.39 14.81
N ASP A 404 5.49 26.38 13.95
CA ASP A 404 4.56 26.93 12.95
C ASP A 404 4.55 26.14 11.61
N PHE A 405 5.68 25.52 11.27
CA PHE A 405 5.89 24.70 10.08
C PHE A 405 6.39 23.30 10.45
N PRO A 406 5.51 22.42 10.98
CA PRO A 406 5.90 21.08 11.44
C PRO A 406 6.51 20.19 10.33
N GLU A 407 6.21 20.48 9.08
CA GLU A 407 6.76 19.81 7.91
C GLU A 407 8.27 20.01 7.76
N LEU A 408 8.83 21.06 8.38
CA LEU A 408 10.26 21.37 8.35
C LEU A 408 11.06 20.68 9.47
N GLN A 409 10.43 19.84 10.30
CA GLN A 409 11.14 19.06 11.32
C GLN A 409 12.24 18.18 10.68
N GLY A 410 13.40 18.14 11.33
CA GLY A 410 14.61 17.50 10.81
C GLY A 410 15.37 18.37 9.81
N ILE A 411 14.68 19.00 8.88
CA ILE A 411 15.27 19.93 7.90
C ILE A 411 15.88 21.15 8.62
N MET A 412 15.08 21.82 9.43
CA MET A 412 15.55 22.97 10.21
C MET A 412 16.56 22.57 11.27
N GLY A 413 16.40 21.38 11.88
CA GLY A 413 17.40 20.82 12.76
C GLY A 413 18.79 20.73 12.09
N ALA A 414 18.83 20.28 10.85
CA ALA A 414 20.08 20.20 10.07
C ALA A 414 20.69 21.59 9.78
N TYR A 415 19.87 22.55 9.35
CA TYR A 415 20.34 23.92 9.10
C TYR A 415 20.86 24.61 10.37
N TYR A 416 20.16 24.47 11.49
CA TYR A 416 20.60 25.04 12.77
C TYR A 416 21.86 24.33 13.30
N ALA A 417 21.96 23.00 13.18
CA ALA A 417 23.16 22.25 13.53
C ALA A 417 24.36 22.74 12.72
N GLY A 418 24.22 22.88 11.40
CA GLY A 418 25.27 23.39 10.52
C GLY A 418 25.70 24.80 10.87
N SER A 419 24.75 25.68 11.20
CA SER A 419 25.04 27.05 11.66
C SER A 419 25.78 27.09 13.00
N ASN A 420 25.67 26.04 13.82
CA ASN A 420 26.37 25.88 15.08
C ASN A 420 27.75 25.16 14.94
N GLY A 421 28.14 24.80 13.72
CA GLY A 421 29.42 24.14 13.44
C GLY A 421 29.44 22.63 13.70
N GLU A 422 28.28 21.97 13.74
CA GLU A 422 28.22 20.51 13.81
C GLU A 422 28.75 19.87 12.51
N PRO A 423 29.33 18.67 12.59
CA PRO A 423 29.80 17.95 11.41
C PRO A 423 28.68 17.72 10.37
N SER A 424 29.09 17.67 9.10
CA SER A 424 28.14 17.46 7.99
C SER A 424 27.34 16.17 8.13
N GLU A 425 27.96 15.10 8.62
CA GLU A 425 27.33 13.79 8.87
C GLU A 425 26.27 13.86 9.97
N VAL A 426 26.44 14.72 10.97
CA VAL A 426 25.46 14.98 12.01
C VAL A 426 24.28 15.78 11.44
N CYS A 427 24.56 16.84 10.68
CA CYS A 427 23.54 17.66 10.05
C CYS A 427 22.68 16.82 9.12
N GLN A 428 23.31 16.05 8.24
CA GLN A 428 22.60 15.17 7.32
C GLN A 428 21.82 14.09 8.07
N GLY A 429 22.39 13.50 9.13
CA GLY A 429 21.72 12.53 9.97
C GLY A 429 20.47 13.07 10.64
N ILE A 430 20.50 14.32 11.12
CA ILE A 430 19.34 15.02 11.68
C ILE A 430 18.23 15.18 10.63
N MET A 431 18.57 15.51 9.38
CA MET A 431 17.61 15.61 8.28
C MET A 431 17.00 14.24 7.93
N GLU A 432 17.85 13.23 7.79
CA GLU A 432 17.47 11.94 7.23
C GLU A 432 16.83 10.96 8.23
N HIS A 433 16.95 11.19 9.56
CA HIS A 433 16.43 10.21 10.53
C HIS A 433 14.91 10.01 10.47
N TYR A 434 14.15 10.94 9.90
CA TYR A 434 12.72 10.76 9.66
C TYR A 434 12.42 9.88 8.43
N MET A 435 13.39 9.73 7.51
CA MET A 435 13.21 8.95 6.30
C MET A 435 13.15 7.43 6.59
N PRO A 436 12.39 6.64 5.82
CA PRO A 436 11.37 7.09 4.88
C PRO A 436 10.15 7.67 5.60
N ARG A 437 9.60 8.77 5.11
CA ARG A 437 8.47 9.51 5.69
C ARG A 437 7.12 9.02 5.19
N PHE A 438 7.09 8.50 3.94
CA PHE A 438 5.91 7.96 3.26
C PHE A 438 6.28 6.73 2.43
N ALA A 439 5.30 6.05 1.86
CA ALA A 439 5.55 4.90 0.99
C ALA A 439 6.21 5.37 -0.32
N GLY A 440 7.35 4.76 -0.67
CA GLY A 440 8.15 5.14 -1.84
C GLY A 440 9.14 6.30 -1.59
N ASP A 441 9.22 6.83 -0.36
CA ASP A 441 10.27 7.80 0.01
C ASP A 441 11.67 7.13 0.00
N ASP A 442 12.70 7.92 -0.22
CA ASP A 442 14.10 7.48 -0.15
C ASP A 442 14.46 7.00 1.26
N PHE A 443 15.40 6.06 1.33
CA PHE A 443 16.03 5.70 2.60
C PHE A 443 17.16 6.68 2.94
N PRO A 444 17.51 6.82 4.25
CA PRO A 444 18.68 7.59 4.66
C PRO A 444 19.94 7.14 3.91
N ARG A 445 20.69 8.11 3.37
CA ARG A 445 21.92 7.86 2.62
C ARG A 445 23.14 7.83 3.54
N CYS A 446 23.15 8.68 4.58
CA CYS A 446 24.24 8.68 5.55
C CYS A 446 24.01 7.62 6.65
N PHE A 447 25.12 7.08 7.17
CA PHE A 447 25.06 6.05 8.22
C PHE A 447 24.45 6.57 9.52
N THR A 448 24.70 7.84 9.88
CA THR A 448 24.12 8.47 11.08
C THR A 448 22.59 8.54 10.99
N GLY A 449 22.07 9.01 9.86
CA GLY A 449 20.63 9.08 9.59
C GLY A 449 19.99 7.71 9.60
N LYS A 450 20.64 6.71 8.99
CA LYS A 450 20.13 5.33 8.95
C LYS A 450 20.01 4.71 10.35
N VAL A 451 21.07 4.77 11.14
CA VAL A 451 21.09 4.21 12.50
C VAL A 451 20.05 4.87 13.38
N VAL A 452 19.98 6.20 13.38
CA VAL A 452 19.00 6.94 14.19
C VAL A 452 17.57 6.74 13.68
N SER A 453 17.36 6.60 12.37
CA SER A 453 16.06 6.28 11.79
C SER A 453 15.53 4.91 12.24
N ILE A 454 16.39 3.88 12.22
CA ILE A 454 16.02 2.54 12.70
C ILE A 454 15.66 2.61 14.19
N ALA A 455 16.46 3.30 15.00
CA ALA A 455 16.23 3.46 16.43
C ALA A 455 14.91 4.20 16.71
N ASP A 456 14.65 5.33 16.02
CA ASP A 456 13.44 6.15 16.19
C ASP A 456 12.16 5.38 15.88
N LYS A 457 12.18 4.61 14.78
CA LYS A 457 11.04 3.81 14.36
C LYS A 457 10.81 2.59 15.27
N LEU A 458 11.89 1.93 15.72
CA LEU A 458 11.78 0.81 16.66
C LEU A 458 11.27 1.29 18.03
N ASP A 459 11.76 2.42 18.57
CA ASP A 459 11.25 3.03 19.79
C ASP A 459 9.74 3.27 19.71
N ALA A 460 9.28 3.85 18.59
CA ALA A 460 7.87 4.11 18.38
C ALA A 460 7.02 2.83 18.30
N ILE A 461 7.49 1.81 17.56
CA ILE A 461 6.76 0.55 17.37
C ILE A 461 6.69 -0.24 18.69
N VAL A 462 7.85 -0.46 19.34
CA VAL A 462 7.92 -1.24 20.59
C VAL A 462 7.16 -0.53 21.70
N GLY A 463 7.30 0.80 21.81
CA GLY A 463 6.55 1.61 22.76
C GLY A 463 5.05 1.52 22.55
N ALA A 464 4.57 1.66 21.33
CA ALA A 464 3.13 1.57 21.01
C ALA A 464 2.55 0.20 21.35
N PHE A 465 3.20 -0.90 20.92
CA PHE A 465 2.76 -2.25 21.27
C PHE A 465 2.81 -2.48 22.78
N GLY A 466 3.84 -1.96 23.46
CA GLY A 466 4.01 -2.06 24.90
C GLY A 466 2.93 -1.36 25.71
N VAL A 467 2.26 -0.34 25.18
CA VAL A 467 1.12 0.33 25.82
C VAL A 467 -0.23 -0.13 25.27
N GLY A 468 -0.25 -1.20 24.47
CA GLY A 468 -1.46 -1.83 23.94
C GLY A 468 -2.00 -1.19 22.67
N ILE A 469 -1.23 -0.33 21.98
CA ILE A 469 -1.62 0.30 20.72
C ILE A 469 -1.11 -0.54 19.56
N GLN A 470 -2.02 -1.24 18.88
CA GLN A 470 -1.72 -2.05 17.72
C GLN A 470 -2.56 -1.59 16.53
N PRO A 471 -1.99 -1.50 15.31
CA PRO A 471 -2.77 -1.17 14.11
C PRO A 471 -3.78 -2.25 13.79
N THR A 472 -5.06 -1.87 13.60
CA THR A 472 -6.16 -2.78 13.29
C THR A 472 -6.87 -2.33 12.01
N GLY A 473 -7.13 -3.24 11.06
CA GLY A 473 -7.85 -2.94 9.82
C GLY A 473 -7.30 -1.67 9.11
N SER A 474 -8.12 -0.64 8.95
CA SER A 474 -7.74 0.66 8.37
C SER A 474 -7.17 1.65 9.38
N GLN A 475 -7.17 1.33 10.70
CA GLN A 475 -6.72 2.24 11.74
C GLN A 475 -5.24 2.05 12.05
N ASP A 476 -4.45 3.09 11.83
CA ASP A 476 -3.03 3.19 12.18
C ASP A 476 -2.67 4.65 12.52
N PRO A 477 -3.12 5.15 13.69
CA PRO A 477 -2.99 6.56 14.04
C PRO A 477 -1.55 7.04 14.16
N TYR A 478 -0.61 6.14 14.45
CA TYR A 478 0.81 6.45 14.58
C TYR A 478 1.64 6.02 13.37
N ALA A 479 1.00 5.60 12.29
CA ALA A 479 1.67 5.14 11.07
C ALA A 479 2.71 4.01 11.31
N LEU A 480 2.45 3.14 12.28
CA LEU A 480 3.37 2.06 12.68
C LEU A 480 3.69 1.10 11.54
N ARG A 481 2.71 0.83 10.65
CA ARG A 481 2.93 -0.02 9.46
C ARG A 481 4.01 0.57 8.56
N ARG A 482 3.94 1.86 8.32
CA ARG A 482 4.93 2.59 7.50
C ARG A 482 6.28 2.62 8.17
N GLN A 483 6.32 2.86 9.48
CA GLN A 483 7.56 2.83 10.25
C GLN A 483 8.23 1.45 10.19
N ALA A 484 7.46 0.36 10.33
CA ALA A 484 7.97 -1.00 10.22
C ALA A 484 8.47 -1.34 8.81
N LEU A 485 7.78 -0.86 7.75
CA LEU A 485 8.28 -0.97 6.37
C LEU A 485 9.63 -0.26 6.22
N GLY A 486 9.79 0.93 6.82
CA GLY A 486 11.05 1.66 6.83
C GLY A 486 12.18 0.88 7.51
N VAL A 487 11.93 0.33 8.71
CA VAL A 487 12.92 -0.51 9.43
C VAL A 487 13.31 -1.73 8.59
N VAL A 488 12.35 -2.50 8.12
CA VAL A 488 12.60 -3.71 7.33
C VAL A 488 13.36 -3.38 6.04
N GLY A 489 12.94 -2.32 5.33
CA GLY A 489 13.59 -1.91 4.08
C GLY A 489 15.04 -1.49 4.27
N MET A 490 15.34 -0.73 5.34
CA MET A 490 16.73 -0.38 5.69
C MET A 490 17.55 -1.61 6.06
N LEU A 491 17.01 -2.51 6.90
CA LEU A 491 17.70 -3.75 7.29
C LEU A 491 17.94 -4.70 6.11
N MET A 492 17.07 -4.73 5.12
CA MET A 492 17.26 -5.52 3.89
C MET A 492 18.38 -5.02 2.99
N GLN A 493 18.80 -3.76 3.15
CA GLN A 493 19.89 -3.15 2.37
C GLN A 493 21.23 -3.20 3.08
N GLU A 494 21.27 -3.55 4.37
CA GLU A 494 22.49 -3.62 5.15
C GLU A 494 23.23 -4.93 4.92
N GLU A 495 24.54 -4.85 4.64
CA GLU A 495 25.38 -6.05 4.50
C GLU A 495 25.51 -6.84 5.82
N LYS A 496 25.29 -6.19 6.95
CA LYS A 496 25.24 -6.82 8.27
C LYS A 496 23.85 -7.38 8.54
N ASP A 497 23.77 -8.66 8.79
CA ASP A 497 22.52 -9.39 9.00
C ASP A 497 21.98 -9.19 10.42
N LEU A 498 21.33 -8.06 10.68
CA LEU A 498 20.80 -7.69 11.99
C LEU A 498 19.52 -8.46 12.33
N SER A 499 19.44 -8.91 13.59
CA SER A 499 18.27 -9.60 14.15
C SER A 499 17.24 -8.60 14.66
N LEU A 500 16.02 -8.63 14.11
CA LEU A 500 14.88 -7.86 14.62
C LEU A 500 14.53 -8.24 16.06
N HIS A 501 14.64 -9.52 16.40
CA HIS A 501 14.40 -10.02 17.74
C HIS A 501 15.31 -9.35 18.78
N VAL A 502 16.61 -9.27 18.49
CA VAL A 502 17.61 -8.59 19.34
C VAL A 502 17.28 -7.10 19.46
N LEU A 503 17.00 -6.44 18.34
CA LEU A 503 16.69 -5.01 18.32
C LEU A 503 15.40 -4.67 19.10
N ILE A 504 14.36 -5.51 18.98
CA ILE A 504 13.12 -5.39 19.74
C ILE A 504 13.39 -5.57 21.25
N GLN A 505 14.17 -6.58 21.61
CA GLN A 505 14.52 -6.87 22.99
C GLN A 505 15.32 -5.72 23.63
N ASP A 506 16.30 -5.17 22.90
CA ASP A 506 17.08 -4.03 23.37
C ASP A 506 16.25 -2.76 23.51
N SER A 507 15.40 -2.47 22.52
CA SER A 507 14.44 -1.35 22.63
C SER A 507 13.55 -1.49 23.87
N TYR A 508 12.96 -2.68 24.06
CA TYR A 508 12.12 -2.96 25.24
C TYR A 508 12.87 -2.77 26.57
N ARG A 509 14.12 -3.28 26.65
CA ARG A 509 14.95 -3.13 27.85
C ARG A 509 15.24 -1.66 28.20
N ILE A 510 15.47 -0.82 27.17
CA ILE A 510 15.73 0.61 27.35
C ILE A 510 14.51 1.33 27.95
N PHE A 511 13.27 0.94 27.61
CA PHE A 511 12.06 1.45 28.29
C PHE A 511 12.02 1.06 29.76
N ALA A 512 12.37 -0.18 30.07
CA ALA A 512 12.43 -0.66 31.46
C ALA A 512 13.48 0.10 32.31
N ASP A 513 14.64 0.41 31.74
CA ASP A 513 15.68 1.23 32.37
C ASP A 513 15.18 2.63 32.77
N GLN A 514 14.24 3.19 31.99
CA GLN A 514 13.59 4.48 32.29
C GLN A 514 12.38 4.33 33.21
N LYS A 515 12.11 3.13 33.72
CA LYS A 515 10.94 2.81 34.58
C LYS A 515 9.60 3.08 33.90
N ILE A 516 9.56 3.00 32.58
CA ILE A 516 8.33 3.07 31.78
C ILE A 516 7.69 1.69 31.78
N THR A 517 6.47 1.59 32.28
CA THR A 517 5.75 0.32 32.37
C THR A 517 5.14 -0.04 31.02
N LEU A 518 5.63 -1.11 30.43
CA LEU A 518 5.07 -1.74 29.23
C LEU A 518 4.43 -3.09 29.57
N GLU A 519 3.53 -3.57 28.73
CA GLU A 519 3.09 -4.98 28.76
C GLU A 519 4.30 -5.92 28.69
N PRO A 520 4.28 -7.08 29.36
CA PRO A 520 5.41 -8.03 29.34
C PRO A 520 5.84 -8.38 27.89
N LEU A 521 7.14 -8.44 27.66
CA LEU A 521 7.69 -8.69 26.32
C LEU A 521 7.17 -10.01 25.75
N GLU A 522 7.05 -11.04 26.55
CA GLU A 522 6.55 -12.38 26.16
C GLU A 522 5.12 -12.30 25.59
N LYS A 523 4.32 -11.35 26.08
CA LYS A 523 2.94 -11.14 25.63
C LYS A 523 2.87 -10.39 24.30
N ILE A 524 3.71 -9.36 24.11
CA ILE A 524 3.68 -8.51 22.90
C ILE A 524 4.57 -9.02 21.77
N ARG A 525 5.58 -9.84 22.08
CA ARG A 525 6.55 -10.36 21.11
C ARG A 525 5.90 -11.09 19.93
N PRO A 526 4.97 -12.04 20.10
CA PRO A 526 4.37 -12.74 18.97
C PRO A 526 3.66 -11.78 17.99
N ALA A 527 3.00 -10.74 18.53
CA ALA A 527 2.32 -9.73 17.73
C ALA A 527 3.33 -8.83 16.98
N LEU A 528 4.47 -8.47 17.60
CA LEU A 528 5.55 -7.72 16.97
C LEU A 528 6.21 -8.53 15.85
N GLU A 529 6.53 -9.78 16.10
CA GLU A 529 7.15 -10.68 15.11
C GLU A 529 6.23 -10.88 13.91
N ASP A 530 4.94 -11.15 14.12
CA ASP A 530 3.97 -11.24 13.03
C ASP A 530 3.82 -9.92 12.30
N PHE A 531 3.80 -8.80 13.04
CA PHE A 531 3.75 -7.46 12.46
C PHE A 531 4.92 -7.19 11.53
N PHE A 532 6.16 -7.50 11.89
CA PHE A 532 7.34 -7.37 11.03
C PHE A 532 7.35 -8.39 9.89
N LYS A 533 6.98 -9.65 10.16
CA LYS A 533 6.87 -10.71 9.15
C LYS A 533 5.96 -10.31 7.98
N GLN A 534 4.82 -9.70 8.27
CA GLN A 534 3.91 -9.19 7.23
C GLN A 534 4.56 -8.08 6.37
N ARG A 535 5.46 -7.24 6.95
CA ARG A 535 6.16 -6.17 6.21
C ARG A 535 7.29 -6.72 5.36
N ILE A 536 8.03 -7.71 5.87
CA ILE A 536 9.01 -8.47 5.08
C ILE A 536 8.31 -9.08 3.85
N ARG A 537 7.20 -9.78 4.06
CA ARG A 537 6.40 -10.36 2.98
C ARG A 537 5.98 -9.31 1.95
N TYR A 538 5.41 -8.21 2.40
CA TYR A 538 4.94 -7.14 1.53
C TYR A 538 6.07 -6.58 0.63
N LEU A 539 7.23 -6.22 1.22
CA LEU A 539 8.35 -5.67 0.47
C LEU A 539 8.93 -6.68 -0.54
N LEU A 540 8.98 -7.95 -0.19
CA LEU A 540 9.47 -8.98 -1.10
C LEU A 540 8.48 -9.27 -2.24
N GLN A 541 7.17 -9.16 -2.00
CA GLN A 541 6.14 -9.24 -3.05
C GLN A 541 6.21 -8.07 -4.02
N GLU A 542 6.36 -6.83 -3.52
CA GLU A 542 6.58 -5.64 -4.35
C GLU A 542 7.82 -5.77 -5.24
N ASN A 543 8.85 -6.48 -4.76
CA ASN A 543 10.04 -6.83 -5.54
C ASN A 543 9.84 -8.00 -6.52
N GLY A 544 8.60 -8.44 -6.76
CA GLY A 544 8.22 -9.44 -7.77
C GLY A 544 8.42 -10.89 -7.35
N LEU A 545 8.66 -11.18 -6.07
CA LEU A 545 8.78 -12.56 -5.59
C LEU A 545 7.40 -13.21 -5.40
N ARG A 546 7.28 -14.47 -5.82
CA ARG A 546 6.02 -15.24 -5.74
C ARG A 546 5.66 -15.57 -4.30
N TYR A 547 4.36 -15.66 -4.02
CA TYR A 547 3.82 -15.93 -2.70
C TYR A 547 4.31 -17.27 -2.08
N ASP A 548 4.44 -18.33 -2.89
CA ASP A 548 4.88 -19.64 -2.44
C ASP A 548 6.37 -19.67 -2.02
N VAL A 549 7.23 -18.92 -2.73
CA VAL A 549 8.63 -18.69 -2.33
C VAL A 549 8.70 -18.00 -0.96
N LEU A 550 7.84 -17.00 -0.75
CA LEU A 550 7.79 -16.27 0.52
C LEU A 550 7.24 -17.15 1.65
N ASP A 551 6.24 -17.99 1.36
CA ASP A 551 5.72 -18.96 2.33
C ASP A 551 6.81 -19.93 2.79
N ALA A 552 7.59 -20.47 1.84
CA ALA A 552 8.69 -21.37 2.14
C ALA A 552 9.78 -20.75 3.04
N VAL A 553 10.21 -19.53 2.73
CA VAL A 553 11.28 -18.86 3.48
C VAL A 553 10.78 -18.36 4.84
N LEU A 554 9.61 -17.74 4.90
CA LEU A 554 9.04 -17.17 6.13
C LEU A 554 8.44 -18.23 7.07
N ALA A 555 8.32 -19.49 6.65
CA ALA A 555 7.95 -20.59 7.53
C ALA A 555 9.06 -20.95 8.51
N GLN A 556 10.33 -20.80 8.11
CA GLN A 556 11.48 -21.14 8.95
C GLN A 556 11.89 -19.98 9.87
N GLN A 557 11.95 -18.76 9.34
CA GLN A 557 12.37 -17.58 10.10
C GLN A 557 11.74 -16.29 9.57
N ALA A 558 11.62 -15.29 10.47
CA ALA A 558 11.18 -13.95 10.13
C ALA A 558 11.99 -12.87 10.88
N ASP A 559 13.19 -13.24 11.36
CA ASP A 559 14.01 -12.42 12.26
C ASP A 559 15.05 -11.55 11.56
N ARG A 560 15.63 -12.02 10.44
CA ARG A 560 16.78 -11.41 9.77
C ARG A 560 16.42 -10.96 8.35
N PRO A 561 15.97 -9.72 8.16
CA PRO A 561 15.42 -9.27 6.86
C PRO A 561 16.40 -9.38 5.69
N TYR A 562 17.69 -9.12 5.90
CA TYR A 562 18.70 -9.24 4.85
C TYR A 562 18.90 -10.68 4.39
N SER A 563 19.09 -11.59 5.36
CA SER A 563 19.20 -13.04 5.11
C SER A 563 17.96 -13.59 4.40
N ILE A 564 16.77 -13.21 4.88
CA ILE A 564 15.48 -13.62 4.29
C ILE A 564 15.36 -13.17 2.83
N ALA A 565 15.75 -11.91 2.54
CA ALA A 565 15.73 -11.39 1.18
C ALA A 565 16.70 -12.14 0.24
N GLY A 566 17.91 -12.45 0.74
CA GLY A 566 18.90 -13.27 0.02
C GLY A 566 18.40 -14.67 -0.25
N GLN A 567 17.86 -15.33 0.77
CA GLN A 567 17.32 -16.70 0.70
C GLN A 567 16.14 -16.78 -0.28
N ALA A 568 15.21 -15.81 -0.25
CA ALA A 568 14.06 -15.76 -1.15
C ALA A 568 14.49 -15.55 -2.62
N LYS A 569 15.46 -14.69 -2.86
CA LYS A 569 16.04 -14.48 -4.20
C LYS A 569 16.73 -15.76 -4.71
N ALA A 570 17.52 -16.42 -3.87
CA ALA A 570 18.18 -17.67 -4.21
C ALA A 570 17.16 -18.77 -4.55
N LEU A 571 16.14 -18.96 -3.72
CA LEU A 571 15.08 -19.94 -3.98
C LEU A 571 14.34 -19.65 -5.30
N ALA A 572 14.02 -18.38 -5.58
CA ALA A 572 13.39 -17.99 -6.83
C ALA A 572 14.28 -18.24 -8.06
N ALA A 573 15.59 -18.16 -7.91
CA ALA A 573 16.56 -18.51 -8.96
C ALA A 573 16.67 -20.02 -9.16
N CYS A 574 16.87 -20.77 -8.09
CA CYS A 574 17.02 -22.24 -8.12
C CYS A 574 15.79 -22.94 -8.72
N ARG A 575 14.59 -22.41 -8.52
CA ARG A 575 13.34 -22.95 -9.11
C ARG A 575 13.35 -23.01 -10.64
N LYS A 576 14.21 -22.26 -11.29
CA LYS A 576 14.34 -22.25 -12.76
C LYS A 576 15.32 -23.31 -13.27
N GLU A 577 16.05 -23.96 -12.39
CA GLU A 577 17.03 -24.97 -12.73
C GLU A 577 16.38 -26.36 -13.00
N ALA A 578 16.91 -27.08 -13.97
CA ALA A 578 16.36 -28.37 -14.38
C ALA A 578 16.34 -29.43 -13.23
N GLY A 579 17.30 -29.36 -12.29
CA GLY A 579 17.41 -30.28 -11.15
C GLY A 579 16.51 -29.93 -9.96
N PHE A 580 15.84 -28.79 -9.96
CA PHE A 580 15.10 -28.33 -8.79
C PHE A 580 13.90 -29.22 -8.43
N ILE A 581 13.24 -29.80 -9.42
CA ILE A 581 12.08 -30.69 -9.18
C ILE A 581 12.51 -31.94 -8.40
N SER A 582 13.63 -32.56 -8.78
CA SER A 582 14.18 -33.71 -8.03
C SER A 582 14.58 -33.32 -6.62
N TYR A 583 15.21 -32.19 -6.44
CA TYR A 583 15.55 -31.64 -5.13
C TYR A 583 14.31 -31.40 -4.25
N LEU A 584 13.28 -30.77 -4.81
CA LEU A 584 12.00 -30.55 -4.12
C LEU A 584 11.34 -31.85 -3.71
N ASN A 585 11.29 -32.82 -4.61
CA ASN A 585 10.70 -34.15 -4.33
C ASN A 585 11.47 -34.89 -3.21
N ALA A 586 12.80 -34.88 -3.25
CA ALA A 586 13.64 -35.46 -2.21
C ALA A 586 13.37 -34.77 -0.84
N TYR A 587 13.36 -33.44 -0.80
CA TYR A 587 13.05 -32.71 0.42
C TYR A 587 11.66 -33.06 0.96
N VAL A 588 10.61 -32.96 0.14
CA VAL A 588 9.22 -33.18 0.56
C VAL A 588 9.01 -34.62 1.07
N ARG A 589 9.60 -35.62 0.40
CA ARG A 589 9.54 -37.01 0.87
C ARG A 589 10.20 -37.19 2.23
N CYS A 590 11.42 -36.66 2.42
CA CYS A 590 12.11 -36.68 3.71
C CYS A 590 11.29 -35.91 4.79
N ALA A 591 10.79 -34.71 4.50
CA ALA A 591 10.05 -33.91 5.44
C ALA A 591 8.73 -34.56 5.89
N ASN A 592 7.98 -35.17 4.97
CA ASN A 592 6.71 -35.82 5.31
C ASN A 592 6.89 -37.08 6.19
N LEU A 593 7.96 -37.83 5.97
CA LEU A 593 8.24 -39.02 6.80
C LEU A 593 8.88 -38.63 8.13
N SER A 594 9.80 -37.68 8.15
CA SER A 594 10.46 -37.23 9.38
C SER A 594 9.49 -36.65 10.43
N LYS A 595 8.32 -36.13 10.03
CA LYS A 595 7.23 -35.71 10.94
C LYS A 595 6.70 -36.84 11.81
N LYS A 596 6.93 -38.12 11.42
CA LYS A 596 6.50 -39.31 12.17
C LYS A 596 7.54 -39.78 13.20
N ALA A 597 8.67 -39.11 13.32
CA ALA A 597 9.68 -39.40 14.32
C ALA A 597 9.15 -39.18 15.73
N SER A 598 9.31 -40.16 16.60
CA SER A 598 8.88 -40.12 17.99
C SER A 598 9.79 -39.28 18.90
N GLY A 599 10.90 -38.74 18.37
CA GLY A 599 11.94 -38.08 19.16
C GLY A 599 12.81 -39.03 19.98
N ALA A 600 12.69 -40.33 19.73
CA ALA A 600 13.55 -41.34 20.37
C ALA A 600 15.00 -41.10 19.97
N PRO A 601 15.97 -41.24 20.90
CA PRO A 601 17.40 -41.18 20.57
C PRO A 601 17.80 -42.29 19.60
N TRP A 602 18.65 -41.97 18.65
CA TRP A 602 19.18 -42.89 17.68
C TRP A 602 20.69 -42.68 17.50
N ALA A 603 21.39 -43.69 17.00
CA ALA A 603 22.81 -43.61 16.68
C ALA A 603 23.06 -44.05 15.24
N PRO A 604 24.10 -43.55 14.57
CA PRO A 604 24.47 -43.98 13.21
C PRO A 604 24.77 -45.46 13.11
N SER A 605 25.18 -46.14 14.23
CA SER A 605 25.38 -47.60 14.33
C SER A 605 24.10 -48.39 14.20
N ASP A 606 22.92 -47.75 14.33
CA ASP A 606 21.61 -48.43 14.24
C ASP A 606 21.12 -48.52 12.78
N LEU A 607 21.84 -47.89 11.84
CA LEU A 607 21.61 -48.00 10.40
C LEU A 607 22.15 -49.36 9.89
N ALA A 608 21.34 -50.09 9.15
CA ALA A 608 21.64 -51.45 8.77
C ALA A 608 21.93 -51.66 7.27
N ASP A 609 21.28 -50.88 6.41
CA ASP A 609 21.42 -51.02 4.96
C ASP A 609 22.62 -50.20 4.43
N PRO A 610 23.39 -50.75 3.45
CA PRO A 610 24.51 -50.00 2.87
C PRO A 610 24.14 -48.64 2.31
N THR A 611 22.93 -48.48 1.75
CA THR A 611 22.48 -47.19 1.20
C THR A 611 22.24 -46.17 2.30
N GLU A 612 21.80 -46.57 3.50
CA GLU A 612 21.64 -45.72 4.67
C GLU A 612 23.00 -45.19 5.15
N ILE A 613 23.98 -46.09 5.21
CA ILE A 613 25.35 -45.78 5.67
C ILE A 613 26.06 -44.87 4.66
N GLU A 614 25.91 -45.14 3.36
CA GLU A 614 26.47 -44.30 2.30
C GLU A 614 25.89 -42.87 2.37
N LEU A 615 24.57 -42.75 2.48
CA LEU A 615 23.88 -41.43 2.61
C LEU A 615 24.35 -40.72 3.89
N TRP A 616 24.44 -41.42 5.03
CA TRP A 616 24.92 -40.81 6.28
C TRP A 616 26.36 -40.31 6.15
N ASN A 617 27.26 -41.08 5.60
CA ASN A 617 28.66 -40.68 5.41
C ASN A 617 28.79 -39.46 4.50
N LYS A 618 28.00 -39.39 3.43
CA LYS A 618 27.97 -38.25 2.52
C LYS A 618 27.36 -37.03 3.18
N LEU A 619 26.29 -37.22 3.96
CA LEU A 619 25.66 -36.15 4.73
C LEU A 619 26.63 -35.49 5.73
N GLN A 620 27.45 -36.31 6.43
CA GLN A 620 28.48 -35.81 7.35
C GLN A 620 29.54 -34.92 6.65
N GLN A 621 29.77 -35.13 5.36
CA GLN A 621 30.70 -34.30 4.57
C GLN A 621 30.04 -33.05 4.07
N ILE A 622 28.79 -33.12 3.60
CA ILE A 622 28.08 -32.03 2.94
C ILE A 622 27.41 -31.06 3.94
N ALA A 623 26.81 -31.56 5.02
CA ALA A 623 26.06 -30.72 5.96
C ALA A 623 26.89 -29.57 6.59
N PRO A 624 28.16 -29.78 7.00
CA PRO A 624 28.99 -28.70 7.49
C PRO A 624 29.31 -27.64 6.41
N VAL A 625 29.48 -28.08 5.16
CA VAL A 625 29.73 -27.16 4.03
C VAL A 625 28.49 -26.33 3.76
N VAL A 626 27.31 -26.94 3.67
CA VAL A 626 26.04 -26.25 3.49
C VAL A 626 25.81 -25.23 4.61
N LYS A 627 26.03 -25.65 5.86
CA LYS A 627 25.93 -24.74 7.00
C LYS A 627 26.89 -23.55 6.89
N SER A 628 28.16 -23.80 6.58
CA SER A 628 29.15 -22.73 6.40
C SER A 628 28.78 -21.75 5.29
N LYS A 629 28.17 -22.22 4.20
CA LYS A 629 27.68 -21.40 3.10
C LYS A 629 26.47 -20.57 3.52
N THR A 630 25.50 -21.20 4.21
CA THR A 630 24.33 -20.52 4.75
C THR A 630 24.73 -19.45 5.76
N ASP A 631 25.68 -19.73 6.67
CA ASP A 631 26.19 -18.76 7.65
C ASP A 631 26.88 -17.56 6.98
N LYS A 632 27.41 -17.75 5.76
CA LYS A 632 27.97 -16.68 4.92
C LYS A 632 26.94 -16.05 3.96
N LEU A 633 25.68 -16.40 4.07
CA LEU A 633 24.58 -15.95 3.22
C LEU A 633 24.75 -16.29 1.72
N ASP A 634 25.58 -17.31 1.41
CA ASP A 634 25.82 -17.83 0.07
C ASP A 634 24.83 -18.96 -0.23
N PHE A 635 23.53 -18.59 -0.34
CA PHE A 635 22.44 -19.54 -0.44
C PHE A 635 22.42 -20.35 -1.75
N LEU A 636 22.92 -19.79 -2.85
CA LEU A 636 23.02 -20.51 -4.12
C LEU A 636 24.04 -21.65 -4.04
N GLU A 637 25.20 -21.37 -3.46
CA GLU A 637 26.22 -22.40 -3.27
C GLU A 637 25.78 -23.41 -2.20
N ALA A 638 25.07 -22.96 -1.14
CA ALA A 638 24.49 -23.88 -0.16
C ALA A 638 23.52 -24.87 -0.82
N TYR A 639 22.65 -24.41 -1.72
CA TYR A 639 21.76 -25.25 -2.53
C TYR A 639 22.56 -26.22 -3.42
N THR A 640 23.57 -25.73 -4.15
CA THR A 640 24.39 -26.54 -5.04
C THR A 640 25.07 -27.69 -4.29
N GLN A 641 25.58 -27.43 -3.10
CA GLN A 641 26.20 -28.45 -2.25
C GLN A 641 25.15 -29.43 -1.70
N ALA A 642 24.03 -28.93 -1.21
CA ALA A 642 22.95 -29.80 -0.70
C ALA A 642 22.34 -30.68 -1.79
N ALA A 643 22.24 -30.21 -3.03
CA ALA A 643 21.70 -30.98 -4.16
C ALA A 643 22.49 -32.26 -4.47
N GLN A 644 23.77 -32.34 -4.06
CA GLN A 644 24.57 -33.54 -4.21
C GLN A 644 24.03 -34.74 -3.41
N LEU A 645 23.17 -34.53 -2.41
CA LEU A 645 22.53 -35.59 -1.62
C LEU A 645 21.33 -36.24 -2.35
N VAL A 646 20.75 -35.55 -3.34
CA VAL A 646 19.49 -35.99 -3.98
C VAL A 646 19.59 -37.39 -4.56
N PRO A 647 20.62 -37.78 -5.33
CA PRO A 647 20.71 -39.13 -5.89
C PRO A 647 20.77 -40.21 -4.83
N ASP A 648 21.44 -39.99 -3.70
CA ASP A 648 21.57 -40.97 -2.61
C ASP A 648 20.28 -41.06 -1.80
N ILE A 649 19.54 -39.97 -1.65
CA ILE A 649 18.21 -39.99 -1.06
C ILE A 649 17.22 -40.76 -1.95
N GLU A 650 17.29 -40.59 -3.26
CA GLU A 650 16.46 -41.37 -4.20
C GLU A 650 16.77 -42.87 -4.11
N LYS A 651 18.06 -43.25 -4.11
CA LYS A 651 18.49 -44.66 -3.89
C LYS A 651 17.99 -45.23 -2.57
N LEU A 652 18.08 -44.47 -1.47
CA LEU A 652 17.56 -44.88 -0.18
C LEU A 652 16.07 -45.24 -0.25
N PHE A 653 15.28 -44.42 -0.88
CA PHE A 653 13.84 -44.60 -1.01
C PHE A 653 13.44 -45.77 -1.96
N GLU A 654 14.33 -46.16 -2.86
CA GLU A 654 14.14 -47.34 -3.73
C GLU A 654 14.54 -48.63 -3.01
N ALA A 655 15.60 -48.61 -2.22
CA ALA A 655 16.17 -49.78 -1.57
C ALA A 655 15.52 -50.12 -0.22
N VAL A 656 15.08 -49.12 0.54
CA VAL A 656 14.75 -49.28 1.96
C VAL A 656 13.32 -48.81 2.29
N MET A 657 12.57 -49.67 3.00
CA MET A 657 11.30 -49.32 3.60
C MET A 657 11.53 -48.58 4.92
N ILE A 658 11.25 -47.30 4.97
CA ILE A 658 11.52 -46.44 6.16
C ILE A 658 10.70 -46.86 7.37
N MET A 659 9.40 -47.15 7.17
CA MET A 659 8.47 -47.49 8.26
C MET A 659 8.48 -49.00 8.52
N VAL A 660 9.45 -49.46 9.30
CA VAL A 660 9.58 -50.88 9.74
C VAL A 660 9.01 -51.08 11.15
N GLU A 661 8.76 -52.33 11.52
CA GLU A 661 8.22 -52.66 12.85
C GLU A 661 9.26 -52.50 13.97
N GLU A 662 10.52 -52.77 13.67
CA GLU A 662 11.63 -52.63 14.61
C GLU A 662 11.82 -51.15 15.00
N GLU A 663 11.62 -50.85 16.27
CA GLU A 663 11.54 -49.48 16.77
C GLU A 663 12.88 -48.75 16.70
N SER A 664 14.00 -49.40 17.00
CA SER A 664 15.36 -48.85 16.94
C SER A 664 15.74 -48.47 15.51
N LEU A 665 15.55 -49.36 14.58
CA LEU A 665 15.86 -49.15 13.16
C LEU A 665 14.94 -48.09 12.54
N ARG A 666 13.66 -48.10 12.90
CA ARG A 666 12.71 -47.05 12.47
C ARG A 666 13.13 -45.69 12.99
N ALA A 667 13.55 -45.57 14.26
CA ALA A 667 14.03 -44.31 14.84
C ALA A 667 15.29 -43.81 14.13
N ALA A 668 16.25 -44.71 13.82
CA ALA A 668 17.46 -44.37 13.10
C ALA A 668 17.17 -43.85 11.67
N ARG A 669 16.28 -44.51 10.93
CA ARG A 669 15.85 -44.09 9.58
C ARG A 669 15.17 -42.73 9.59
N LEU A 670 14.26 -42.52 10.52
CA LEU A 670 13.56 -41.21 10.66
C LEU A 670 14.51 -40.10 11.10
N GLY A 671 15.48 -40.41 11.96
CA GLY A 671 16.54 -39.48 12.36
C GLY A 671 17.47 -39.12 11.20
N LEU A 672 17.87 -40.07 10.37
CA LEU A 672 18.61 -39.80 9.14
C LEU A 672 17.84 -38.83 8.21
N LEU A 673 16.54 -39.09 8.02
CA LEU A 673 15.71 -38.20 7.21
C LEU A 673 15.57 -36.79 7.82
N GLN A 674 15.53 -36.65 9.15
CA GLN A 674 15.54 -35.32 9.79
C GLN A 674 16.82 -34.55 9.49
N GLU A 675 17.99 -35.20 9.51
CA GLU A 675 19.26 -34.55 9.16
C GLU A 675 19.32 -34.20 7.67
N CYS A 676 18.74 -35.02 6.79
CA CYS A 676 18.56 -34.67 5.38
C CYS A 676 17.67 -33.40 5.22
N VAL A 677 16.53 -33.32 5.92
CA VAL A 677 15.65 -32.17 5.89
C VAL A 677 16.36 -30.88 6.35
N LYS A 678 17.13 -30.96 7.43
CA LYS A 678 17.93 -29.81 7.92
C LYS A 678 18.91 -29.31 6.86
N THR A 679 19.57 -30.25 6.15
CA THR A 679 20.59 -29.89 5.15
C THR A 679 19.95 -29.35 3.86
N LEU A 680 18.93 -30.06 3.34
CA LEU A 680 18.20 -29.64 2.14
C LEU A 680 17.33 -28.37 2.37
N GLY A 681 16.97 -28.09 3.62
CA GLY A 681 16.17 -26.92 3.99
C GLY A 681 16.93 -25.60 4.02
N CYS A 682 18.13 -25.51 3.44
CA CYS A 682 18.95 -24.29 3.41
C CYS A 682 18.27 -23.11 2.70
N LEU A 683 17.31 -23.37 1.83
CA LEU A 683 16.51 -22.35 1.12
C LEU A 683 15.14 -22.06 1.77
N GLY A 684 14.75 -22.79 2.82
CA GLY A 684 13.44 -22.62 3.46
C GLY A 684 12.68 -23.93 3.63
N ASP A 685 11.43 -23.86 4.11
CA ASP A 685 10.52 -25.01 4.16
C ASP A 685 9.88 -25.25 2.79
N LEU A 686 10.50 -26.09 1.98
CA LEU A 686 10.05 -26.33 0.62
C LEU A 686 8.71 -27.10 0.53
N THR A 687 8.16 -27.58 1.66
CA THR A 687 6.79 -28.15 1.66
C THR A 687 5.72 -27.11 1.36
N GLN A 688 6.06 -25.83 1.42
CA GLN A 688 5.17 -24.69 1.12
C GLN A 688 5.14 -24.34 -0.38
N LEU A 689 5.99 -24.96 -1.20
CA LEU A 689 6.02 -24.71 -2.64
C LEU A 689 4.90 -25.50 -3.33
N ALA A 690 3.96 -24.78 -3.94
CA ALA A 690 2.84 -25.36 -4.67
C ALA A 690 3.20 -25.68 -6.13
#